data_4f74bc4cbb17cbba500ab16d4cb88ab9
#
_entry.id   4f74bc4cbb17cbba500ab16d4cb88ab9
#
_cell.length_a   1.000
_cell.length_b   1.000
_cell.length_c   1.000
_cell.angle_alpha   90.00
_cell.angle_beta   90.00
_cell.angle_gamma   90.00
#
_symmetry.space_group_name_H-M   'P 1'
#
loop_
_entity.id
_entity.type
_entity.pdbx_description
1 polymer ?
#
loop_
_entity_poly.entity_id
_entity_poly.type
_entity_poly.pdbx_seq_one_letter_code
_entity_poly.pdbx_strand_id
1 'polypeptide(L)'
;MPKRIIFFIAAFTAALSPLSLSTSLHAEDAPKTNQYWWPKTLDLSPLRQPNPTSNPMRQQFNYAEAFNSLDLDAVINDLKKLMTSSQEWWPADFGNYGPLFIRMSWHAAGTYRIFDGRGGANGGFQRLIPLNSWPDNANLDKARRLLWPIKQKYGDKISWADLLVLTGNVAMESMGFKTLGFAGGREDAWEALNINWGSEGKWLESNRHSPDGKLKKPLAASVMGLIYVNPEGPNGVPDPLAAAKDIRETFARMGMNDEETVALIAGGHAFGKVHGAASTQHLGPAPAGADIVQQDFGWKNSYGSGKGKDTITSGLEGSWTVSPTKWSHNYLENLFAFNWVKTKSPAGATQWIPDSERASSMVPDAFDSNKRHAPMMLTTDLALKFDPIYSKIAKRFLDNPKEFDEAFAKAWFKLIHRDMGPRSRYLGPLVPQEVMIWQDPVPAVDYKLVDEEDINRLKSKVLNSGLTTAELVRTAWASASTFRGTDMRGGANGARIRLAPQKDWPANDPNELAKVLKILEDIQNDFNNAQREGKKVSLADLIVLGGSVAIEQAAKNSGYTIQVPFVPGRTDATQAMTDVSSFEVLQSTADGFRNYFDKSNQKSPPEMLVDKASLLKLSVPEMAVLVGGMRVLNANSGQTPYGVFTDKPGRLSNDFFTNLLDMSTDWRKSKELAGIYEGFDRKSGQLKWKATSVDLIFGANSELRAVAEFYATDDAKEKFVNDFVKAWVKVMNADRFDLKNEKPRV
;
A
#
# COMPACT_ATOMS: atom_id res chain seq x y z
N MET A 1 35.05 74.45 5.07
CA MET A 1 36.25 73.98 5.71
C MET A 1 36.14 72.49 5.93
N PRO A 2 36.96 71.63 5.29
CA PRO A 2 36.82 70.21 5.29
C PRO A 2 37.59 69.54 6.46
N LYS A 3 37.02 68.61 7.15
CA LYS A 3 37.69 67.72 8.12
C LYS A 3 38.24 66.49 7.40
N ARG A 4 39.54 66.29 7.57
CA ARG A 4 40.30 65.12 7.12
C ARG A 4 40.01 63.95 8.00
N ILE A 5 39.71 62.77 7.39
CA ILE A 5 39.61 61.48 8.07
C ILE A 5 40.90 60.72 7.76
N ILE A 6 41.60 60.28 8.81
CA ILE A 6 42.83 59.48 8.77
C ILE A 6 42.44 58.01 8.71
N PHE A 7 42.91 57.26 7.71
CA PHE A 7 42.81 55.80 7.63
C PHE A 7 43.97 55.18 8.43
N PHE A 8 43.60 54.27 9.37
CA PHE A 8 44.52 53.31 9.96
C PHE A 8 44.48 52.01 9.13
N ILE A 9 45.63 51.62 8.58
CA ILE A 9 45.85 50.34 7.94
C ILE A 9 46.37 49.36 9.02
N ALA A 10 45.60 48.38 9.39
CA ALA A 10 46.06 47.23 10.18
C ALA A 10 46.38 46.09 9.22
N ALA A 11 47.63 45.71 9.14
CA ALA A 11 48.06 44.53 8.40
C ALA A 11 47.71 43.26 9.17
N PHE A 12 46.84 42.41 8.59
CA PHE A 12 46.63 41.07 9.09
C PHE A 12 47.37 40.09 8.15
N THR A 13 48.38 39.45 8.70
CA THR A 13 49.02 38.29 8.08
C THR A 13 48.07 37.09 8.15
N ALA A 14 47.48 36.73 7.02
CA ALA A 14 46.67 35.51 6.91
C ALA A 14 47.60 34.32 6.58
N ALA A 15 47.59 33.34 7.46
CA ALA A 15 48.17 32.03 7.21
C ALA A 15 47.33 31.32 6.14
N LEU A 16 47.91 30.96 5.03
CA LEU A 16 47.33 30.14 3.97
C LEU A 16 47.20 28.69 4.45
N SER A 17 46.01 28.31 4.87
CA SER A 17 45.62 26.90 4.88
C SER A 17 45.22 26.48 3.45
N PRO A 18 45.58 25.31 2.96
CA PRO A 18 45.13 24.85 1.67
C PRO A 18 43.62 24.57 1.73
N LEU A 19 42.83 25.47 1.14
CA LEU A 19 41.46 25.19 0.80
C LEU A 19 41.46 24.02 -0.21
N SER A 20 41.04 22.83 0.23
CA SER A 20 40.58 21.81 -0.68
C SER A 20 39.35 22.37 -1.43
N LEU A 21 39.59 22.77 -2.67
CA LEU A 21 38.54 23.02 -3.65
C LEU A 21 37.78 21.69 -3.85
N SER A 22 36.75 21.45 -3.03
CA SER A 22 35.68 20.61 -3.47
C SER A 22 34.99 21.37 -4.60
N THR A 23 35.31 21.01 -5.84
CA THR A 23 34.52 21.40 -7.00
C THR A 23 33.12 20.85 -6.79
N SER A 24 32.24 21.63 -6.18
CA SER A 24 30.79 21.40 -6.35
C SER A 24 30.56 21.61 -7.85
N LEU A 25 30.40 20.50 -8.58
CA LEU A 25 29.79 20.52 -9.90
C LEU A 25 28.49 21.32 -9.74
N HIS A 26 28.45 22.50 -10.31
CA HIS A 26 27.24 23.29 -10.35
C HIS A 26 26.15 22.44 -10.99
N ALA A 27 24.94 22.45 -10.42
CA ALA A 27 23.79 21.67 -10.91
C ALA A 27 23.48 21.94 -12.41
N GLU A 28 24.07 22.98 -12.99
CA GLU A 28 23.98 23.34 -14.41
C GLU A 28 24.82 22.43 -15.31
N ASP A 29 25.89 21.79 -14.81
CA ASP A 29 26.79 20.96 -15.60
C ASP A 29 26.44 19.46 -15.58
N ALA A 30 25.46 19.06 -14.79
CA ALA A 30 25.00 17.69 -14.77
C ALA A 30 24.22 17.32 -16.05
N PRO A 31 24.41 16.11 -16.61
CA PRO A 31 23.64 15.66 -17.77
C PRO A 31 22.14 15.73 -17.49
N LYS A 32 21.40 16.41 -18.37
CA LYS A 32 19.96 16.60 -18.20
C LYS A 32 19.20 15.39 -18.74
N THR A 33 18.31 14.81 -17.91
CA THR A 33 17.49 13.66 -18.28
C THR A 33 16.30 14.06 -19.16
N ASN A 34 15.64 13.09 -19.79
CA ASN A 34 14.40 13.34 -20.52
C ASN A 34 13.34 14.00 -19.64
N GLN A 35 13.24 13.65 -18.37
CA GLN A 35 12.31 14.26 -17.43
C GLN A 35 12.61 15.74 -17.15
N TYR A 36 13.86 16.17 -17.23
CA TYR A 36 14.22 17.59 -17.17
C TYR A 36 13.63 18.35 -18.36
N TRP A 37 13.72 17.79 -19.57
CA TRP A 37 13.22 18.42 -20.80
C TRP A 37 11.72 18.35 -20.92
N TRP A 38 11.11 17.25 -20.48
CA TRP A 38 9.66 17.01 -20.59
C TRP A 38 9.06 16.56 -19.23
N PRO A 39 9.05 17.47 -18.23
CA PRO A 39 8.64 17.11 -16.85
C PRO A 39 7.15 16.75 -16.72
N LYS A 40 6.34 17.11 -17.73
CA LYS A 40 4.88 16.83 -17.76
C LYS A 40 4.53 15.59 -18.60
N THR A 41 5.49 14.84 -19.09
CA THR A 41 5.22 13.57 -19.78
C THR A 41 4.58 12.60 -18.81
N LEU A 42 3.45 12.00 -19.23
CA LEU A 42 2.74 11.00 -18.42
C LEU A 42 3.65 9.79 -18.19
N ASP A 43 3.86 9.44 -16.94
CA ASP A 43 4.65 8.28 -16.54
C ASP A 43 3.80 7.00 -16.60
N LEU A 44 4.15 6.10 -17.52
CA LEU A 44 3.49 4.80 -17.71
C LEU A 44 4.24 3.65 -17.02
N SER A 45 5.35 3.93 -16.31
CA SER A 45 6.12 2.90 -15.61
C SER A 45 5.30 2.07 -14.60
N PRO A 46 4.26 2.64 -13.92
CA PRO A 46 3.41 1.85 -13.03
C PRO A 46 2.62 0.72 -13.72
N LEU A 47 2.47 0.77 -15.04
CA LEU A 47 1.75 -0.23 -15.84
C LEU A 47 2.68 -1.28 -16.46
N ARG A 48 3.99 -1.12 -16.29
CA ARG A 48 4.96 -2.15 -16.70
C ARG A 48 4.91 -3.25 -15.66
N GLN A 49 4.18 -4.30 -15.98
CA GLN A 49 4.09 -5.47 -15.12
C GLN A 49 5.48 -6.07 -14.92
N PRO A 50 5.78 -6.66 -13.75
CA PRO A 50 7.01 -7.41 -13.59
C PRO A 50 7.14 -8.40 -14.74
N ASN A 51 8.26 -8.33 -15.43
CA ASN A 51 8.50 -9.30 -16.49
C ASN A 51 8.58 -10.68 -15.82
N PRO A 52 7.80 -11.69 -16.25
CA PRO A 52 7.93 -13.04 -15.72
C PRO A 52 9.36 -13.58 -15.76
N THR A 53 10.19 -13.06 -16.69
CA THR A 53 11.61 -13.43 -16.81
C THR A 53 12.48 -12.80 -15.72
N SER A 54 12.02 -11.76 -15.01
CA SER A 54 12.73 -11.18 -13.86
C SER A 54 12.58 -12.01 -12.58
N ASN A 55 11.61 -12.92 -12.54
CA ASN A 55 11.41 -13.82 -11.43
C ASN A 55 12.32 -15.06 -11.62
N PRO A 56 13.32 -15.31 -10.75
CA PRO A 56 14.20 -16.46 -10.87
C PRO A 56 13.55 -17.80 -10.50
N MET A 57 12.31 -17.76 -9.96
CA MET A 57 11.56 -18.97 -9.65
C MET A 57 11.13 -19.68 -10.93
N ARG A 58 10.90 -21.00 -10.85
CA ARG A 58 10.43 -21.79 -12.01
C ARG A 58 9.08 -21.26 -12.49
N GLN A 59 8.82 -21.31 -13.80
CA GLN A 59 7.55 -20.83 -14.38
C GLN A 59 6.29 -21.46 -13.77
N GLN A 60 6.38 -22.68 -13.26
CA GLN A 60 5.28 -23.41 -12.62
C GLN A 60 5.38 -23.39 -11.08
N PHE A 61 6.21 -22.54 -10.50
CA PHE A 61 6.34 -22.44 -9.05
C PHE A 61 5.05 -21.94 -8.43
N ASN A 62 4.55 -22.70 -7.44
CA ASN A 62 3.39 -22.36 -6.63
C ASN A 62 3.83 -22.18 -5.18
N TYR A 63 3.84 -20.94 -4.72
CA TYR A 63 4.28 -20.63 -3.37
C TYR A 63 3.37 -21.26 -2.29
N ALA A 64 2.06 -21.33 -2.53
CA ALA A 64 1.15 -21.95 -1.57
C ALA A 64 1.46 -23.45 -1.36
N GLU A 65 1.77 -24.18 -2.44
CA GLU A 65 2.21 -25.57 -2.35
C GLU A 65 3.55 -25.70 -1.64
N ALA A 66 4.51 -24.83 -1.97
CA ALA A 66 5.84 -24.82 -1.35
C ALA A 66 5.73 -24.54 0.16
N PHE A 67 4.97 -23.52 0.57
CA PHE A 67 4.76 -23.17 1.96
C PHE A 67 4.02 -24.28 2.73
N ASN A 68 3.01 -24.90 2.15
CA ASN A 68 2.28 -26.01 2.79
C ASN A 68 3.13 -27.26 2.97
N SER A 69 4.24 -27.39 2.22
CA SER A 69 5.25 -28.48 2.40
C SER A 69 6.31 -28.16 3.46
N LEU A 70 6.29 -26.94 4.04
CA LEU A 70 7.27 -26.48 5.02
C LEU A 70 7.02 -27.12 6.39
N ASP A 71 8.05 -27.60 7.02
CA ASP A 71 8.07 -27.88 8.47
C ASP A 71 8.19 -26.54 9.22
N LEU A 72 7.05 -25.93 9.51
CA LEU A 72 7.00 -24.62 10.15
C LEU A 72 7.54 -24.66 11.59
N ASP A 73 7.34 -25.77 12.31
CA ASP A 73 7.87 -25.94 13.67
C ASP A 73 9.40 -25.99 13.68
N ALA A 74 10.01 -26.61 12.68
CA ALA A 74 11.46 -26.58 12.52
C ALA A 74 11.98 -25.16 12.26
N VAL A 75 11.32 -24.37 11.44
CA VAL A 75 11.68 -22.94 11.23
C VAL A 75 11.58 -22.16 12.53
N ILE A 76 10.48 -22.32 13.28
CA ILE A 76 10.26 -21.64 14.57
C ILE A 76 11.36 -22.02 15.57
N ASN A 77 11.73 -23.29 15.63
CA ASN A 77 12.79 -23.75 16.52
C ASN A 77 14.16 -23.18 16.15
N ASP A 78 14.48 -23.06 14.85
CA ASP A 78 15.72 -22.44 14.42
C ASP A 78 15.73 -20.93 14.68
N LEU A 79 14.60 -20.25 14.49
CA LEU A 79 14.43 -18.83 14.87
C LEU A 79 14.64 -18.63 16.38
N LYS A 80 14.04 -19.48 17.24
CA LYS A 80 14.23 -19.42 18.71
C LYS A 80 15.71 -19.57 19.10
N LYS A 81 16.43 -20.48 18.46
CA LYS A 81 17.89 -20.63 18.68
C LYS A 81 18.65 -19.36 18.27
N LEU A 82 18.27 -18.77 17.13
CA LEU A 82 18.91 -17.56 16.63
C LEU A 82 18.76 -16.39 17.61
N MET A 83 17.61 -16.25 18.29
CA MET A 83 17.36 -15.13 19.22
C MET A 83 18.48 -14.94 20.24
N THR A 84 19.06 -16.03 20.75
CA THR A 84 20.11 -15.99 21.79
C THR A 84 21.50 -16.37 21.27
N SER A 85 21.68 -16.51 19.96
CA SER A 85 22.97 -16.84 19.33
C SER A 85 23.71 -15.58 18.88
N SER A 86 24.17 -14.77 19.83
CA SER A 86 24.87 -13.52 19.57
C SER A 86 26.13 -13.72 18.72
N GLN A 87 26.26 -12.90 17.65
CA GLN A 87 27.38 -12.94 16.70
C GLN A 87 28.39 -11.82 16.98
N GLU A 88 29.67 -12.13 16.90
CA GLU A 88 30.74 -11.12 17.14
C GLU A 88 30.68 -9.97 16.15
N TRP A 89 30.25 -10.22 14.91
CA TRP A 89 30.16 -9.17 13.88
C TRP A 89 28.98 -8.21 14.12
N TRP A 90 27.93 -8.62 14.86
CA TRP A 90 26.80 -7.81 15.29
C TRP A 90 26.26 -8.35 16.62
N PRO A 91 26.82 -7.92 17.77
CA PRO A 91 26.41 -8.43 19.08
C PRO A 91 24.98 -8.07 19.44
N ALA A 92 24.28 -9.03 20.06
CA ALA A 92 22.89 -8.85 20.50
C ALA A 92 22.80 -7.99 21.77
N ASP A 93 21.91 -7.02 21.80
CA ASP A 93 21.57 -6.26 23.01
C ASP A 93 21.03 -7.22 24.08
N PHE A 94 21.51 -7.11 25.30
CA PHE A 94 21.10 -7.98 26.41
C PHE A 94 21.24 -9.49 26.09
N GLY A 95 22.08 -9.85 25.10
CA GLY A 95 22.25 -11.22 24.62
C GLY A 95 21.06 -11.78 23.83
N ASN A 96 20.13 -10.94 23.36
CA ASN A 96 18.93 -11.39 22.65
C ASN A 96 18.61 -10.48 21.44
N TYR A 97 18.49 -11.08 20.26
CA TYR A 97 18.11 -10.38 19.03
C TYR A 97 16.61 -10.11 18.91
N GLY A 98 15.77 -10.64 19.79
CA GLY A 98 14.32 -10.51 19.69
C GLY A 98 13.84 -9.09 19.44
N PRO A 99 14.29 -8.08 20.21
CA PRO A 99 13.89 -6.69 19.98
C PRO A 99 14.28 -6.15 18.58
N LEU A 100 15.46 -6.51 18.08
CA LEU A 100 15.90 -6.15 16.73
C LEU A 100 14.98 -6.76 15.66
N PHE A 101 14.56 -8.01 15.85
CA PHE A 101 13.68 -8.70 14.93
C PHE A 101 12.23 -8.22 15.01
N ILE A 102 11.74 -7.81 16.19
CA ILE A 102 10.44 -7.13 16.31
C ILE A 102 10.47 -5.82 15.50
N ARG A 103 11.52 -5.01 15.67
CA ARG A 103 11.69 -3.79 14.87
C ARG A 103 11.75 -4.08 13.39
N MET A 104 12.46 -5.10 12.94
CA MET A 104 12.54 -5.49 11.53
C MET A 104 11.15 -5.87 10.98
N SER A 105 10.38 -6.66 11.70
CA SER A 105 9.03 -7.07 11.31
C SER A 105 8.06 -5.88 11.27
N TRP A 106 8.13 -5.01 12.27
CA TRP A 106 7.37 -3.75 12.30
C TRP A 106 7.67 -2.90 11.06
N HIS A 107 8.97 -2.71 10.74
CA HIS A 107 9.40 -1.88 9.62
C HIS A 107 9.07 -2.52 8.25
N ALA A 108 8.94 -3.85 8.18
CA ALA A 108 8.44 -4.51 6.97
C ALA A 108 6.94 -4.21 6.76
N ALA A 109 6.14 -4.21 7.83
CA ALA A 109 4.69 -4.06 7.77
C ALA A 109 4.21 -2.60 7.88
N GLY A 110 4.90 -1.76 8.65
CA GLY A 110 4.47 -0.39 8.97
C GLY A 110 4.52 0.61 7.81
N THR A 111 5.04 0.21 6.66
CA THR A 111 5.01 1.01 5.43
C THR A 111 3.64 1.02 4.74
N TYR A 112 2.68 0.23 5.21
CA TYR A 112 1.35 0.14 4.63
C TYR A 112 0.58 1.46 4.67
N ARG A 113 -0.12 1.78 3.57
CA ARG A 113 -0.99 2.94 3.43
C ARG A 113 -2.41 2.48 3.09
N ILE A 114 -3.36 2.77 3.98
CA ILE A 114 -4.74 2.31 3.81
C ILE A 114 -5.44 2.95 2.60
N PHE A 115 -5.08 4.19 2.25
CA PHE A 115 -5.76 4.94 1.18
C PHE A 115 -5.47 4.40 -0.24
N ASP A 116 -4.35 3.70 -0.46
CA ASP A 116 -4.02 3.10 -1.76
C ASP A 116 -3.49 1.65 -1.66
N GLY A 117 -3.44 1.10 -0.46
CA GLY A 117 -3.00 -0.27 -0.21
C GLY A 117 -1.51 -0.54 -0.47
N ARG A 118 -0.72 0.50 -0.75
CA ARG A 118 0.72 0.35 -1.00
C ARG A 118 1.49 0.17 0.29
N GLY A 119 2.67 -0.42 0.18
CA GLY A 119 3.49 -0.78 1.35
C GLY A 119 3.03 -2.08 2.01
N GLY A 120 3.48 -2.28 3.25
CA GLY A 120 3.21 -3.49 4.00
C GLY A 120 4.27 -4.57 3.83
N ALA A 121 4.04 -5.71 4.46
CA ALA A 121 4.98 -6.82 4.49
C ALA A 121 4.94 -7.68 3.22
N ASN A 122 3.87 -7.58 2.43
CA ASN A 122 3.71 -8.34 1.21
C ASN A 122 4.84 -8.01 0.21
N GLY A 123 5.45 -9.03 -0.40
CA GLY A 123 6.57 -8.87 -1.34
C GLY A 123 7.96 -8.78 -0.71
N GLY A 124 8.09 -8.63 0.61
CA GLY A 124 9.40 -8.54 1.28
C GLY A 124 10.25 -7.35 0.83
N PHE A 125 9.62 -6.23 0.52
CA PHE A 125 10.25 -5.05 -0.10
C PHE A 125 11.34 -4.39 0.76
N GLN A 126 11.40 -4.66 2.06
CA GLN A 126 12.48 -4.16 2.91
C GLN A 126 13.88 -4.56 2.42
N ARG A 127 13.99 -5.59 1.56
CA ARG A 127 15.25 -6.03 0.91
C ARG A 127 15.65 -5.14 -0.28
N LEU A 128 14.71 -4.40 -0.83
CA LEU A 128 14.86 -3.69 -2.11
C LEU A 128 14.90 -2.18 -1.89
N ILE A 129 15.54 -1.47 -2.84
CA ILE A 129 15.49 -0.01 -2.87
C ILE A 129 14.04 0.46 -3.13
N PRO A 130 13.61 1.62 -2.55
CA PRO A 130 14.37 2.47 -1.64
C PRO A 130 14.34 2.04 -0.18
N LEU A 131 13.53 1.04 0.20
CA LEU A 131 13.24 0.68 1.59
C LEU A 131 14.47 0.18 2.34
N ASN A 132 15.33 -0.62 1.69
CA ASN A 132 16.55 -1.11 2.32
C ASN A 132 17.48 0.01 2.79
N SER A 133 17.30 1.23 2.25
CA SER A 133 18.18 2.38 2.47
C SER A 133 17.47 3.59 3.09
N TRP A 134 16.20 3.47 3.44
CA TRP A 134 15.54 4.53 4.21
C TRP A 134 16.19 4.69 5.58
N PRO A 135 16.43 5.94 6.05
CA PRO A 135 17.10 6.18 7.33
C PRO A 135 16.45 5.50 8.53
N ASP A 136 15.12 5.39 8.55
CA ASP A 136 14.40 4.66 9.59
C ASP A 136 14.73 3.16 9.63
N ASN A 137 15.28 2.61 8.55
CA ASN A 137 15.71 1.22 8.45
C ASN A 137 17.19 1.01 8.80
N ALA A 138 17.83 2.02 9.42
CA ALA A 138 19.23 1.90 9.83
C ALA A 138 19.48 0.61 10.61
N ASN A 139 20.52 -0.13 10.21
CA ASN A 139 20.96 -1.41 10.79
C ASN A 139 20.00 -2.61 10.62
N LEU A 140 18.86 -2.49 9.91
CA LEU A 140 18.03 -3.65 9.58
C LEU A 140 18.60 -4.53 8.46
N ASP A 141 19.57 -4.04 7.70
CA ASP A 141 20.42 -4.85 6.83
C ASP A 141 21.14 -5.96 7.63
N LYS A 142 21.61 -5.67 8.86
CA LYS A 142 22.20 -6.65 9.76
C LYS A 142 21.18 -7.67 10.24
N ALA A 143 19.96 -7.24 10.58
CA ALA A 143 18.88 -8.17 10.96
C ALA A 143 18.56 -9.16 9.84
N ARG A 144 18.43 -8.70 8.59
CA ARG A 144 18.23 -9.59 7.43
C ARG A 144 19.41 -10.54 7.21
N ARG A 145 20.65 -10.08 7.41
CA ARG A 145 21.83 -10.93 7.27
C ARG A 145 21.90 -12.01 8.36
N LEU A 146 21.44 -11.72 9.58
CA LEU A 146 21.32 -12.72 10.66
C LEU A 146 20.33 -13.83 10.29
N LEU A 147 19.29 -13.53 9.51
CA LEU A 147 18.31 -14.52 9.04
C LEU A 147 18.77 -15.35 7.85
N TRP A 148 19.85 -14.96 7.16
CA TRP A 148 20.29 -15.63 5.94
C TRP A 148 20.51 -17.15 6.10
N PRO A 149 21.15 -17.66 7.17
CA PRO A 149 21.30 -19.11 7.34
C PRO A 149 19.98 -19.88 7.40
N ILE A 150 18.94 -19.27 7.97
CA ILE A 150 17.58 -19.85 8.03
C ILE A 150 16.95 -19.82 6.62
N LYS A 151 16.99 -18.68 5.95
CA LYS A 151 16.50 -18.57 4.56
C LYS A 151 17.22 -19.55 3.63
N GLN A 152 18.52 -19.69 3.76
CA GLN A 152 19.33 -20.63 2.99
C GLN A 152 18.90 -22.09 3.24
N LYS A 153 18.62 -22.45 4.49
CA LYS A 153 18.21 -23.80 4.87
C LYS A 153 16.83 -24.19 4.31
N TYR A 154 15.85 -23.28 4.37
CA TYR A 154 14.49 -23.58 3.98
C TYR A 154 14.14 -23.16 2.55
N GLY A 155 14.99 -22.40 1.89
CA GLY A 155 14.94 -22.09 0.45
C GLY A 155 13.65 -21.44 0.02
N ASP A 156 13.05 -22.00 -1.01
CA ASP A 156 11.82 -21.50 -1.66
C ASP A 156 10.53 -21.84 -0.89
N LYS A 157 10.61 -22.70 0.13
CA LYS A 157 9.45 -23.07 0.96
C LYS A 157 8.96 -21.92 1.87
N ILE A 158 9.82 -20.95 2.16
CA ILE A 158 9.43 -19.73 2.89
C ILE A 158 10.00 -18.51 2.17
N SER A 159 9.13 -17.58 1.80
CA SER A 159 9.53 -16.29 1.22
C SER A 159 10.25 -15.43 2.26
N TRP A 160 11.04 -14.46 1.81
CA TRP A 160 11.54 -13.41 2.70
C TRP A 160 10.41 -12.63 3.36
N ALA A 161 9.34 -12.36 2.61
CA ALA A 161 8.18 -11.64 3.12
C ALA A 161 7.57 -12.35 4.34
N ASP A 162 7.33 -13.66 4.24
CA ASP A 162 6.81 -14.45 5.36
C ASP A 162 7.83 -14.64 6.47
N LEU A 163 9.12 -14.83 6.15
CA LEU A 163 10.18 -15.00 7.14
C LEU A 163 10.36 -13.75 8.01
N LEU A 164 10.35 -12.55 7.40
CA LEU A 164 10.48 -11.28 8.14
C LEU A 164 9.35 -11.11 9.17
N VAL A 165 8.12 -11.46 8.79
CA VAL A 165 6.94 -11.37 9.68
C VAL A 165 6.96 -12.46 10.75
N LEU A 166 7.18 -13.72 10.37
CA LEU A 166 7.25 -14.84 11.31
C LEU A 166 8.31 -14.62 12.38
N THR A 167 9.45 -14.05 11.99
CA THR A 167 10.55 -13.77 12.92
C THR A 167 10.15 -12.82 14.03
N GLY A 168 9.35 -11.79 13.72
CA GLY A 168 8.82 -10.86 14.74
C GLY A 168 7.89 -11.56 15.75
N ASN A 169 7.03 -12.45 15.27
CA ASN A 169 6.16 -13.26 16.14
C ASN A 169 6.98 -14.18 17.05
N VAL A 170 7.90 -14.95 16.48
CA VAL A 170 8.76 -15.87 17.25
C VAL A 170 9.61 -15.12 18.26
N ALA A 171 10.07 -13.90 17.91
CA ALA A 171 10.81 -13.04 18.83
C ALA A 171 9.97 -12.67 20.07
N MET A 172 8.75 -12.18 19.87
CA MET A 172 7.84 -11.83 20.98
C MET A 172 7.49 -13.07 21.83
N GLU A 173 7.17 -14.18 21.19
CA GLU A 173 6.83 -15.44 21.88
C GLU A 173 8.01 -15.99 22.69
N SER A 174 9.24 -15.91 22.17
CA SER A 174 10.44 -16.32 22.89
C SER A 174 10.72 -15.45 24.13
N MET A 175 10.22 -14.23 24.15
CA MET A 175 10.32 -13.29 25.26
C MET A 175 9.07 -13.27 26.17
N GLY A 176 8.12 -14.20 25.95
CA GLY A 176 6.97 -14.46 26.82
C GLY A 176 5.66 -13.77 26.44
N PHE A 177 5.58 -13.06 25.32
CA PHE A 177 4.32 -12.53 24.80
C PHE A 177 3.63 -13.56 23.90
N LYS A 178 2.33 -13.78 24.11
CA LYS A 178 1.53 -14.66 23.26
C LYS A 178 0.92 -13.87 22.10
N THR A 179 1.43 -14.08 20.89
CA THR A 179 0.84 -13.48 19.67
C THR A 179 -0.53 -14.12 19.35
N LEU A 180 -1.34 -13.43 18.53
CA LEU A 180 -2.63 -13.98 18.09
C LEU A 180 -2.45 -15.12 17.10
N GLY A 181 -1.38 -15.12 16.32
CA GLY A 181 -1.07 -16.11 15.31
C GLY A 181 -0.29 -15.55 14.14
N PHE A 182 -0.17 -16.37 13.09
CA PHE A 182 0.58 -16.05 11.88
C PHE A 182 -0.09 -16.72 10.66
N ALA A 183 -0.11 -16.02 9.55
CA ALA A 183 -0.43 -16.59 8.24
C ALA A 183 0.73 -16.38 7.27
N GLY A 184 1.12 -17.44 6.57
CA GLY A 184 1.95 -17.37 5.38
C GLY A 184 1.11 -17.04 4.14
N GLY A 185 1.77 -16.92 3.00
CA GLY A 185 1.13 -16.67 1.71
C GLY A 185 1.59 -15.38 1.01
N ARG A 186 2.62 -14.71 1.54
CA ARG A 186 3.27 -13.56 0.90
C ARG A 186 4.34 -14.05 -0.04
N GLU A 187 4.19 -13.78 -1.33
CA GLU A 187 5.22 -14.08 -2.33
C GLU A 187 6.29 -12.98 -2.32
N ASP A 188 7.53 -13.34 -2.64
CA ASP A 188 8.63 -12.39 -2.76
C ASP A 188 8.53 -11.57 -4.06
N ALA A 189 8.76 -10.27 -3.94
CA ALA A 189 9.05 -9.40 -5.07
C ALA A 189 10.52 -9.52 -5.49
N TRP A 190 10.77 -9.37 -6.80
CA TRP A 190 12.11 -9.47 -7.39
C TRP A 190 12.58 -8.16 -8.02
N GLU A 191 11.69 -7.18 -8.14
CA GLU A 191 11.97 -5.87 -8.71
C GLU A 191 11.54 -4.75 -7.74
N ALA A 192 12.40 -3.75 -7.59
CA ALA A 192 12.12 -2.60 -6.74
C ALA A 192 10.90 -1.79 -7.21
N LEU A 193 10.61 -1.80 -8.52
CA LEU A 193 9.51 -1.05 -9.13
C LEU A 193 8.13 -1.70 -8.95
N ASN A 194 8.05 -2.88 -8.34
CA ASN A 194 6.76 -3.53 -8.09
C ASN A 194 5.86 -2.74 -7.13
N ILE A 195 6.42 -1.82 -6.34
CA ILE A 195 5.66 -0.78 -5.64
C ILE A 195 5.91 0.57 -6.30
N ASN A 196 4.86 1.19 -6.80
CA ASN A 196 4.91 2.60 -7.19
C ASN A 196 4.65 3.47 -5.96
N TRP A 197 5.73 3.96 -5.34
CA TRP A 197 5.63 4.86 -4.18
C TRP A 197 5.20 6.30 -4.54
N GLY A 198 5.13 6.63 -5.83
CA GLY A 198 4.84 7.98 -6.28
C GLY A 198 5.90 8.98 -5.82
N SER A 199 5.47 10.12 -5.29
CA SER A 199 6.38 11.16 -4.78
C SER A 199 7.25 10.70 -3.60
N GLU A 200 6.79 9.75 -2.80
CA GLU A 200 7.55 9.25 -1.66
C GLU A 200 8.77 8.44 -2.05
N GLY A 201 8.80 7.83 -3.22
CA GLY A 201 10.00 7.17 -3.76
C GLY A 201 11.17 8.12 -4.01
N LYS A 202 10.90 9.43 -4.11
CA LYS A 202 11.88 10.48 -4.38
C LYS A 202 12.08 11.46 -3.22
N TRP A 203 11.24 11.40 -2.20
CA TRP A 203 11.20 12.39 -1.12
C TRP A 203 11.49 11.75 0.24
N LEU A 204 12.72 11.89 0.68
CA LEU A 204 13.21 11.41 1.99
C LEU A 204 13.42 12.54 3.01
N GLU A 205 12.90 13.73 2.75
CA GLU A 205 13.03 14.85 3.67
C GLU A 205 12.09 14.74 4.87
N SER A 206 12.53 15.24 6.02
CA SER A 206 11.78 15.15 7.27
C SER A 206 10.56 16.08 7.34
N ASN A 207 10.57 17.21 6.63
CA ASN A 207 9.46 18.17 6.67
C ASN A 207 8.37 17.80 5.67
N ARG A 208 7.36 17.08 6.15
CA ARG A 208 6.22 16.61 5.35
C ARG A 208 4.90 17.27 5.71
N HIS A 209 4.93 18.34 6.48
CA HIS A 209 3.74 19.12 6.80
C HIS A 209 3.47 20.21 5.78
N SER A 210 2.21 20.49 5.55
CA SER A 210 1.74 21.69 4.87
C SER A 210 1.78 22.90 5.83
N PRO A 211 1.67 24.13 5.32
CA PRO A 211 1.70 25.33 6.16
C PRO A 211 0.63 25.37 7.26
N ASP A 212 -0.48 24.65 7.09
CA ASP A 212 -1.55 24.49 8.08
C ASP A 212 -1.26 23.41 9.14
N GLY A 213 -0.06 22.81 9.13
CA GLY A 213 0.38 21.80 10.10
C GLY A 213 -0.11 20.38 9.82
N LYS A 214 -0.83 20.14 8.70
CA LYS A 214 -1.28 18.79 8.33
C LYS A 214 -0.23 18.06 7.52
N LEU A 215 -0.16 16.74 7.66
CA LEU A 215 0.68 15.91 6.80
C LEU A 215 0.23 16.00 5.34
N LYS A 216 1.19 16.20 4.45
CA LYS A 216 0.94 16.22 3.00
C LYS A 216 0.46 14.83 2.55
N LYS A 217 -0.59 14.82 1.72
CA LYS A 217 -1.05 13.59 1.05
C LYS A 217 -0.25 13.38 -0.24
N PRO A 218 0.08 12.14 -0.61
CA PRO A 218 -0.33 10.86 0.00
C PRO A 218 0.62 10.30 1.07
N LEU A 219 1.45 11.10 1.71
CA LEU A 219 2.45 10.64 2.68
C LEU A 219 1.82 9.92 3.88
N ALA A 220 2.41 8.83 4.33
CA ALA A 220 1.90 8.01 5.44
C ALA A 220 2.53 8.36 6.79
N ALA A 221 3.73 8.96 6.81
CA ALA A 221 4.44 9.33 8.04
C ALA A 221 4.91 10.78 8.00
N SER A 222 5.12 11.37 9.18
CA SER A 222 5.64 12.73 9.31
C SER A 222 7.14 12.84 9.07
N VAL A 223 7.85 11.72 9.18
CA VAL A 223 9.29 11.59 8.96
C VAL A 223 9.55 10.63 7.82
N MET A 224 10.73 10.70 7.23
CA MET A 224 11.13 9.83 6.13
C MET A 224 11.00 8.34 6.46
N GLY A 225 10.75 7.52 5.46
CA GLY A 225 10.65 6.08 5.58
C GLY A 225 9.26 5.54 5.83
N LEU A 226 8.23 6.37 5.95
CA LEU A 226 6.82 5.96 6.05
C LEU A 226 6.45 5.09 7.26
N ILE A 227 7.28 5.06 8.32
CA ILE A 227 7.14 4.09 9.40
C ILE A 227 6.84 4.77 10.73
N TYR A 228 7.46 5.93 11.00
CA TYR A 228 7.37 6.64 12.26
C TYR A 228 7.00 8.11 12.13
N VAL A 229 6.69 8.67 13.28
CA VAL A 229 6.73 10.10 13.56
C VAL A 229 8.10 10.47 14.12
N ASN A 230 8.42 11.76 14.16
CA ASN A 230 9.66 12.21 14.79
C ASN A 230 9.60 11.94 16.31
N PRO A 231 10.47 11.07 16.87
CA PRO A 231 10.43 10.71 18.28
C PRO A 231 10.77 11.87 19.23
N GLU A 232 11.43 12.90 18.73
CA GLU A 232 11.70 14.15 19.49
C GLU A 232 10.52 15.13 19.46
N GLY A 233 9.44 14.81 18.72
CA GLY A 233 8.30 15.67 18.45
C GLY A 233 8.32 16.29 17.06
N PRO A 234 7.22 16.89 16.59
CA PRO A 234 7.12 17.49 15.27
C PRO A 234 8.23 18.53 15.05
N ASN A 235 8.97 18.38 13.95
CA ASN A 235 10.13 19.23 13.60
C ASN A 235 11.23 19.28 14.70
N GLY A 236 11.34 18.25 15.55
CA GLY A 236 12.29 18.19 16.65
C GLY A 236 11.90 19.06 17.87
N VAL A 237 10.68 19.57 17.90
CA VAL A 237 10.14 20.32 19.05
C VAL A 237 9.52 19.34 20.05
N PRO A 238 10.05 19.27 21.30
CA PRO A 238 9.63 18.26 22.25
C PRO A 238 8.30 18.63 22.95
N ASP A 239 7.22 18.61 22.19
CA ASP A 239 5.84 18.82 22.62
C ASP A 239 5.02 17.52 22.48
N PRO A 240 4.69 16.85 23.59
CA PRO A 240 3.91 15.60 23.56
C PRO A 240 2.51 15.73 22.95
N LEU A 241 1.84 16.88 23.11
CA LEU A 241 0.50 17.08 22.55
C LEU A 241 0.54 17.30 21.04
N ALA A 242 1.55 18.00 20.55
CA ALA A 242 1.79 18.11 19.12
C ALA A 242 2.18 16.75 18.52
N ALA A 243 3.02 15.96 19.20
CA ALA A 243 3.38 14.61 18.81
C ALA A 243 2.17 13.67 18.74
N ALA A 244 1.18 13.81 19.65
CA ALA A 244 -0.04 13.01 19.62
C ALA A 244 -0.85 13.19 18.32
N LYS A 245 -0.86 14.40 17.75
CA LYS A 245 -1.53 14.66 16.47
C LYS A 245 -0.84 13.94 15.31
N ASP A 246 0.49 14.01 15.25
CA ASP A 246 1.27 13.31 14.23
C ASP A 246 1.11 11.81 14.34
N ILE A 247 1.16 11.26 15.56
CA ILE A 247 0.94 9.83 15.83
C ILE A 247 -0.44 9.42 15.30
N ARG A 248 -1.48 10.12 15.68
CA ARG A 248 -2.87 9.79 15.28
C ARG A 248 -3.04 9.82 13.77
N GLU A 249 -2.52 10.84 13.11
CA GLU A 249 -2.61 10.94 11.64
C GLU A 249 -1.80 9.85 10.95
N THR A 250 -0.59 9.56 11.41
CA THR A 250 0.28 8.54 10.83
C THR A 250 -0.30 7.13 11.02
N PHE A 251 -0.75 6.80 12.22
CA PHE A 251 -1.34 5.48 12.49
C PHE A 251 -2.70 5.30 11.81
N ALA A 252 -3.52 6.35 11.72
CA ALA A 252 -4.77 6.31 10.93
C ALA A 252 -4.49 6.02 9.45
N ARG A 253 -3.42 6.59 8.87
CA ARG A 253 -2.98 6.26 7.51
C ARG A 253 -2.49 4.82 7.34
N MET A 254 -1.97 4.24 8.43
CA MET A 254 -1.70 2.80 8.48
C MET A 254 -2.96 1.96 8.73
N GLY A 255 -4.14 2.56 8.93
CA GLY A 255 -5.42 1.91 9.20
C GLY A 255 -5.60 1.50 10.66
N MET A 256 -4.89 2.13 11.61
CA MET A 256 -5.02 1.90 13.05
C MET A 256 -5.88 2.98 13.69
N ASN A 257 -6.75 2.57 14.60
CA ASN A 257 -7.49 3.47 15.49
C ASN A 257 -6.65 3.85 16.74
N ASP A 258 -7.20 4.70 17.60
CA ASP A 258 -6.47 5.18 18.81
C ASP A 258 -6.14 4.04 19.78
N GLU A 259 -7.00 3.05 19.93
CA GLU A 259 -6.76 1.89 20.81
C GLU A 259 -5.64 0.98 20.27
N GLU A 260 -5.71 0.65 18.99
CA GLU A 260 -4.67 -0.11 18.30
C GLU A 260 -3.32 0.64 18.32
N THR A 261 -3.35 1.96 18.18
CA THR A 261 -2.17 2.82 18.25
C THR A 261 -1.49 2.76 19.61
N VAL A 262 -2.25 2.96 20.70
CA VAL A 262 -1.72 2.87 22.07
C VAL A 262 -1.20 1.47 22.37
N ALA A 263 -1.94 0.43 21.96
CA ALA A 263 -1.52 -0.97 22.16
C ALA A 263 -0.20 -1.27 21.43
N LEU A 264 -0.06 -0.83 20.18
CA LEU A 264 1.15 -1.05 19.38
C LEU A 264 2.37 -0.31 19.94
N ILE A 265 2.23 0.95 20.36
CA ILE A 265 3.35 1.72 20.93
C ILE A 265 3.76 1.12 22.28
N ALA A 266 2.80 0.93 23.20
CA ALA A 266 3.11 0.41 24.52
C ALA A 266 3.63 -1.04 24.48
N GLY A 267 3.10 -1.88 23.58
CA GLY A 267 3.54 -3.26 23.41
C GLY A 267 4.92 -3.36 22.73
N GLY A 268 5.17 -2.54 21.72
CA GLY A 268 6.48 -2.49 21.05
C GLY A 268 7.60 -1.99 21.97
N HIS A 269 7.34 -0.92 22.72
CA HIS A 269 8.31 -0.32 23.64
C HIS A 269 8.45 -1.09 24.96
N ALA A 270 7.69 -2.15 25.19
CA ALA A 270 7.98 -3.10 26.26
C ALA A 270 9.31 -3.83 26.04
N PHE A 271 9.83 -3.85 24.80
CA PHE A 271 11.02 -4.59 24.39
C PHE A 271 12.18 -3.68 23.95
N GLY A 272 13.40 -4.12 24.25
CA GLY A 272 14.62 -3.58 23.68
C GLY A 272 15.08 -2.22 24.17
N LYS A 273 15.85 -1.58 23.31
CA LYS A 273 16.40 -0.25 23.52
C LYS A 273 16.56 0.49 22.18
N VAL A 274 16.69 1.81 22.27
CA VAL A 274 17.16 2.66 21.16
C VAL A 274 18.66 2.88 21.26
N HIS A 275 19.32 3.23 20.12
CA HIS A 275 20.76 3.39 20.02
C HIS A 275 21.16 4.78 19.52
N GLY A 276 21.93 5.46 20.35
CA GLY A 276 22.44 6.81 20.10
C GLY A 276 23.75 7.02 20.83
N ALA A 277 24.70 6.04 20.72
CA ALA A 277 25.98 6.10 21.43
C ALA A 277 26.82 7.32 21.06
N ALA A 278 26.64 7.87 19.86
CA ALA A 278 27.28 9.09 19.37
C ALA A 278 26.47 9.74 18.23
N SER A 279 26.96 10.89 17.75
CA SER A 279 26.36 11.61 16.60
C SER A 279 26.21 10.70 15.35
N THR A 280 25.10 10.86 14.63
CA THR A 280 24.86 10.19 13.35
C THR A 280 25.88 10.54 12.26
N GLN A 281 26.70 11.58 12.45
CA GLN A 281 27.82 11.91 11.58
C GLN A 281 28.88 10.81 11.48
N HIS A 282 28.92 9.89 12.46
CA HIS A 282 29.78 8.70 12.40
C HIS A 282 29.26 7.61 11.49
N LEU A 283 28.02 7.69 11.01
CA LEU A 283 27.43 6.72 10.10
C LEU A 283 27.83 7.00 8.65
N GLY A 284 28.29 5.97 7.97
CA GLY A 284 28.49 5.96 6.53
C GLY A 284 27.14 5.89 5.76
N PRO A 285 27.22 5.83 4.43
CA PRO A 285 26.03 5.78 3.57
C PRO A 285 25.12 4.57 3.88
N ALA A 286 23.83 4.72 3.56
CA ALA A 286 22.87 3.63 3.50
C ALA A 286 23.27 2.56 2.47
N PRO A 287 22.72 1.33 2.51
CA PRO A 287 23.13 0.24 1.62
C PRO A 287 23.22 0.60 0.13
N ALA A 288 22.23 1.33 -0.40
CA ALA A 288 22.23 1.73 -1.81
C ALA A 288 23.34 2.74 -2.20
N GLY A 289 23.92 3.44 -1.23
CA GLY A 289 25.04 4.37 -1.42
C GLY A 289 26.36 3.88 -0.87
N ALA A 290 26.42 2.69 -0.30
CA ALA A 290 27.62 2.11 0.31
C ALA A 290 28.58 1.56 -0.75
N ASP A 291 29.88 1.51 -0.40
CA ASP A 291 30.87 0.90 -1.26
C ASP A 291 30.56 -0.58 -1.52
N ILE A 292 30.84 -1.05 -2.73
CA ILE A 292 30.57 -2.43 -3.19
C ILE A 292 31.19 -3.50 -2.28
N VAL A 293 32.30 -3.21 -1.62
CA VAL A 293 32.97 -4.14 -0.69
C VAL A 293 32.13 -4.38 0.58
N GLN A 294 31.14 -3.54 0.87
CA GLN A 294 30.23 -3.71 2.00
C GLN A 294 29.11 -4.72 1.74
N GLN A 295 28.91 -5.14 0.49
CA GLN A 295 28.02 -6.26 0.13
C GLN A 295 26.62 -6.13 0.71
N ASP A 296 25.93 -4.99 0.40
CA ASP A 296 24.58 -4.61 0.89
C ASP A 296 24.50 -4.26 2.39
N PHE A 297 25.64 -4.16 3.09
CA PHE A 297 25.69 -3.49 4.38
C PHE A 297 25.84 -1.97 4.19
N GLY A 298 25.02 -1.24 4.91
CA GLY A 298 25.13 0.22 4.99
C GLY A 298 25.46 0.68 6.41
N TRP A 299 25.43 1.99 6.59
CA TRP A 299 25.58 2.66 7.88
C TRP A 299 26.82 2.20 8.67
N LYS A 300 27.93 2.01 7.96
CA LYS A 300 29.21 1.67 8.59
C LYS A 300 29.54 2.73 9.65
N ASN A 301 29.61 2.30 10.89
CA ASN A 301 29.81 3.20 12.01
C ASN A 301 31.29 3.31 12.35
N SER A 302 31.82 4.53 12.39
CA SER A 302 33.20 4.87 12.72
C SER A 302 33.43 5.16 14.22
N TYR A 303 32.39 5.18 15.04
CA TYR A 303 32.48 5.43 16.46
C TYR A 303 32.81 4.15 17.22
N GLY A 304 33.85 4.18 18.06
CA GLY A 304 34.28 3.04 18.88
C GLY A 304 34.49 1.77 18.08
N SER A 305 33.80 0.68 18.50
CA SER A 305 33.80 -0.60 17.76
C SER A 305 32.85 -0.62 16.58
N GLY A 306 32.00 0.40 16.42
CA GLY A 306 30.96 0.49 15.39
C GLY A 306 29.75 -0.40 15.63
N LYS A 307 29.70 -1.18 16.71
CA LYS A 307 28.69 -2.18 17.04
C LYS A 307 28.51 -2.34 18.54
N GLY A 308 27.55 -3.13 18.97
CA GLY A 308 27.27 -3.39 20.38
C GLY A 308 26.95 -2.08 21.12
N LYS A 309 27.68 -1.80 22.20
CA LYS A 309 27.51 -0.58 22.99
C LYS A 309 27.75 0.72 22.22
N ASP A 310 28.48 0.65 21.12
CA ASP A 310 28.81 1.79 20.26
C ASP A 310 27.84 1.94 19.09
N THR A 311 26.72 1.20 19.05
CA THR A 311 25.72 1.23 17.97
C THR A 311 25.03 2.58 17.89
N ILE A 312 24.79 3.06 16.67
CA ILE A 312 24.03 4.26 16.35
C ILE A 312 22.90 3.88 15.40
N THR A 313 21.65 4.28 15.71
CA THR A 313 20.49 4.17 14.81
C THR A 313 19.70 5.49 14.79
N SER A 314 18.82 5.73 15.75
CA SER A 314 17.95 6.92 15.83
C SER A 314 18.61 8.14 16.48
N GLY A 315 19.73 7.96 17.13
CA GLY A 315 20.36 9.00 17.96
C GLY A 315 19.80 9.12 19.39
N LEU A 316 18.69 8.44 19.70
CA LEU A 316 18.15 8.29 21.06
C LEU A 316 18.84 7.11 21.75
N GLU A 317 18.98 7.14 23.09
CA GLU A 317 19.73 6.12 23.81
C GLU A 317 18.99 5.66 25.08
N GLY A 318 18.86 4.34 25.26
CA GLY A 318 18.31 3.72 26.47
C GLY A 318 17.13 2.80 26.25
N SER A 319 16.60 2.24 27.33
CA SER A 319 15.45 1.33 27.34
C SER A 319 14.29 1.91 28.17
N TRP A 320 13.08 1.48 27.87
CA TRP A 320 11.86 1.92 28.56
C TRP A 320 11.55 1.12 29.82
N THR A 321 12.00 -0.14 29.86
CA THR A 321 11.59 -1.13 30.88
C THR A 321 12.78 -1.74 31.60
N VAL A 322 12.51 -2.30 32.77
CA VAL A 322 13.53 -2.97 33.60
C VAL A 322 13.91 -4.37 33.09
N SER A 323 13.13 -4.91 32.17
CA SER A 323 13.35 -6.24 31.57
C SER A 323 13.17 -6.21 30.04
N PRO A 324 14.11 -5.59 29.30
CA PRO A 324 13.94 -5.32 27.87
C PRO A 324 13.81 -6.56 26.95
N THR A 325 14.10 -7.76 27.46
CA THR A 325 13.99 -9.02 26.73
C THR A 325 12.95 -9.98 27.29
N LYS A 326 12.00 -9.44 28.08
CA LYS A 326 10.86 -10.21 28.62
C LYS A 326 9.60 -9.35 28.53
N TRP A 327 8.49 -9.98 28.10
CA TRP A 327 7.20 -9.33 28.12
C TRP A 327 6.82 -8.90 29.53
N SER A 328 6.39 -7.67 29.67
CA SER A 328 5.88 -7.10 30.92
C SER A 328 5.06 -5.83 30.62
N HIS A 329 4.23 -5.42 31.56
CA HIS A 329 3.47 -4.17 31.49
C HIS A 329 4.28 -2.95 32.00
N ASN A 330 5.56 -3.15 32.27
CA ASN A 330 6.42 -2.17 32.91
C ASN A 330 6.59 -0.86 32.12
N TYR A 331 6.37 -0.87 30.80
CA TYR A 331 6.33 0.36 30.02
C TYR A 331 5.22 1.32 30.52
N LEU A 332 4.00 0.83 30.65
CA LEU A 332 2.86 1.63 31.15
C LEU A 332 3.03 1.99 32.62
N GLU A 333 3.53 1.06 33.44
CA GLU A 333 3.85 1.33 34.85
C GLU A 333 4.84 2.50 34.97
N ASN A 334 5.97 2.45 34.26
CA ASN A 334 6.97 3.52 34.27
C ASN A 334 6.42 4.83 33.73
N LEU A 335 5.66 4.79 32.63
CA LEU A 335 5.08 5.98 32.00
C LEU A 335 4.26 6.80 33.01
N PHE A 336 3.45 6.13 33.85
CA PHE A 336 2.56 6.81 34.81
C PHE A 336 3.16 6.97 36.19
N ALA A 337 4.14 6.15 36.62
CA ALA A 337 4.73 6.23 37.95
C ALA A 337 5.65 7.43 38.14
N PHE A 338 6.24 7.98 37.08
CA PHE A 338 7.23 9.03 37.17
C PHE A 338 6.77 10.35 36.54
N ASN A 339 7.30 11.46 37.10
CA ASN A 339 7.42 12.71 36.36
C ASN A 339 8.65 12.64 35.46
N TRP A 340 8.55 13.20 34.27
CA TRP A 340 9.57 13.09 33.24
C TRP A 340 10.20 14.44 32.96
N VAL A 341 11.52 14.51 32.97
CA VAL A 341 12.31 15.71 32.68
C VAL A 341 13.14 15.50 31.40
N LYS A 342 13.29 16.58 30.66
CA LYS A 342 14.06 16.54 29.39
C LYS A 342 15.55 16.35 29.68
N THR A 343 16.17 15.51 28.83
CA THR A 343 17.61 15.33 28.79
C THR A 343 18.08 15.17 27.35
N LYS A 344 19.38 15.03 27.17
CA LYS A 344 20.00 14.73 25.88
C LYS A 344 20.65 13.36 25.89
N SER A 345 20.49 12.62 24.80
CA SER A 345 21.26 11.40 24.52
C SER A 345 22.74 11.75 24.27
N PRO A 346 23.66 10.79 24.27
CA PRO A 346 25.05 11.01 23.84
C PRO A 346 25.17 11.56 22.42
N ALA A 347 24.23 11.24 21.54
CA ALA A 347 24.13 11.78 20.18
C ALA A 347 23.57 13.20 20.12
N GLY A 348 23.06 13.76 21.23
CA GLY A 348 22.46 15.07 21.32
C GLY A 348 20.96 15.14 21.05
N ALA A 349 20.28 14.01 20.80
CA ALA A 349 18.84 13.95 20.63
C ALA A 349 18.08 14.19 21.95
N THR A 350 16.89 14.80 21.87
CA THR A 350 16.05 15.05 23.04
C THR A 350 15.30 13.79 23.45
N GLN A 351 15.45 13.42 24.71
CA GLN A 351 14.72 12.33 25.36
C GLN A 351 14.33 12.71 26.80
N TRP A 352 13.63 11.84 27.51
CA TRP A 352 13.10 12.12 28.81
C TRP A 352 13.51 11.03 29.79
N ILE A 353 13.88 11.42 31.00
CA ILE A 353 14.22 10.54 32.12
C ILE A 353 13.34 10.87 33.34
N PRO A 354 13.14 9.92 34.27
CA PRO A 354 12.43 10.19 35.50
C PRO A 354 13.10 11.30 36.35
N ASP A 355 12.29 12.20 36.89
CA ASP A 355 12.73 13.13 37.94
C ASP A 355 12.76 12.40 39.31
N SER A 356 13.66 11.44 39.43
CA SER A 356 13.76 10.60 40.63
C SER A 356 15.10 9.89 40.71
N GLU A 357 15.87 10.12 41.74
CA GLU A 357 17.14 9.40 42.01
C GLU A 357 16.92 7.88 42.11
N ARG A 358 15.78 7.47 42.66
CA ARG A 358 15.42 6.04 42.81
C ARG A 358 15.35 5.33 41.49
N ALA A 359 15.07 6.03 40.38
CA ALA A 359 14.98 5.45 39.06
C ALA A 359 16.35 5.32 38.35
N SER A 360 17.41 5.94 38.86
CA SER A 360 18.73 6.06 38.19
C SER A 360 19.41 4.72 37.85
N SER A 361 19.01 3.63 38.52
CA SER A 361 19.62 2.30 38.38
C SER A 361 18.59 1.18 38.19
N MET A 362 17.45 1.47 37.57
CA MET A 362 16.40 0.48 37.38
C MET A 362 16.64 -0.46 36.18
N VAL A 363 17.21 0.04 35.08
CA VAL A 363 17.35 -0.67 33.80
C VAL A 363 18.78 -1.25 33.69
N PRO A 364 18.96 -2.52 33.29
CA PRO A 364 20.28 -3.09 33.06
C PRO A 364 20.95 -2.45 31.84
N ASP A 365 22.28 -2.40 31.83
CA ASP A 365 23.04 -2.10 30.62
C ASP A 365 23.00 -3.30 29.66
N ALA A 366 23.00 -3.03 28.36
CA ALA A 366 22.89 -4.09 27.36
C ALA A 366 24.14 -4.96 27.21
N PHE A 367 25.31 -4.44 27.58
CA PHE A 367 26.62 -5.08 27.36
C PHE A 367 27.52 -5.15 28.62
N ASP A 368 27.14 -4.49 29.72
CA ASP A 368 27.90 -4.46 30.96
C ASP A 368 26.99 -4.78 32.17
N SER A 369 27.09 -6.00 32.68
CA SER A 369 26.24 -6.48 33.79
C SER A 369 26.39 -5.68 35.09
N ASN A 370 27.47 -4.90 35.23
CA ASN A 370 27.73 -4.07 36.41
C ASN A 370 27.13 -2.67 36.29
N LYS A 371 26.62 -2.30 35.13
CA LYS A 371 26.02 -0.98 34.90
C LYS A 371 24.51 -1.07 34.84
N ARG A 372 23.90 -0.01 35.32
CA ARG A 372 22.44 0.19 35.24
C ARG A 372 22.15 1.64 34.92
N HIS A 373 20.97 1.87 34.37
CA HIS A 373 20.51 3.18 33.88
C HIS A 373 19.11 3.49 34.39
N ALA A 374 18.70 4.74 34.27
CA ALA A 374 17.31 5.12 34.37
C ALA A 374 16.51 4.62 33.14
N PRO A 375 15.23 4.28 33.30
CA PRO A 375 14.36 4.14 32.14
C PRO A 375 14.24 5.46 31.40
N MET A 376 13.95 5.40 30.10
CA MET A 376 13.79 6.60 29.29
C MET A 376 12.43 6.60 28.58
N MET A 377 11.98 7.79 28.19
CA MET A 377 10.82 7.98 27.30
C MET A 377 11.16 8.94 26.17
N LEU A 378 10.51 8.73 25.05
CA LEU A 378 10.50 9.62 23.89
C LEU A 378 9.45 10.72 24.10
N THR A 379 9.53 11.81 23.37
CA THR A 379 8.44 12.81 23.36
C THR A 379 7.13 12.18 22.88
N THR A 380 7.23 11.26 21.94
CA THR A 380 6.10 10.47 21.41
C THR A 380 5.51 9.50 22.45
N ASP A 381 6.30 8.95 23.36
CA ASP A 381 5.77 8.15 24.48
C ASP A 381 4.95 8.98 25.44
N LEU A 382 5.42 10.20 25.74
CA LEU A 382 4.70 11.11 26.61
C LEU A 382 3.37 11.59 26.02
N ALA A 383 3.18 11.46 24.69
CA ALA A 383 1.87 11.66 24.08
C ALA A 383 0.81 10.72 24.65
N LEU A 384 1.17 9.47 24.98
CA LEU A 384 0.27 8.51 25.61
C LEU A 384 -0.12 8.89 27.04
N LYS A 385 0.70 9.69 27.71
CA LYS A 385 0.42 10.20 29.06
C LYS A 385 -0.42 11.48 29.05
N PHE A 386 -0.18 12.38 28.10
CA PHE A 386 -0.71 13.73 28.13
C PHE A 386 -1.89 13.98 27.16
N ASP A 387 -2.00 13.27 26.03
CA ASP A 387 -3.18 13.37 25.17
C ASP A 387 -4.40 12.77 25.88
N PRO A 388 -5.53 13.49 25.99
CA PRO A 388 -6.68 13.05 26.79
C PRO A 388 -7.26 11.70 26.33
N ILE A 389 -7.24 11.41 25.03
CA ILE A 389 -7.79 10.16 24.47
C ILE A 389 -6.81 9.02 24.72
N TYR A 390 -5.54 9.19 24.34
CA TYR A 390 -4.52 8.18 24.55
C TYR A 390 -4.30 7.87 26.04
N SER A 391 -4.29 8.88 26.90
CA SER A 391 -4.12 8.70 28.35
C SER A 391 -5.24 7.87 28.97
N LYS A 392 -6.49 8.06 28.50
CA LYS A 392 -7.62 7.25 28.96
C LYS A 392 -7.44 5.78 28.57
N ILE A 393 -7.01 5.52 27.34
CA ILE A 393 -6.77 4.14 26.84
C ILE A 393 -5.58 3.53 27.58
N ALA A 394 -4.46 4.25 27.67
CA ALA A 394 -3.23 3.77 28.32
C ALA A 394 -3.45 3.46 29.81
N LYS A 395 -4.23 4.27 30.55
CA LYS A 395 -4.61 3.98 31.94
C LYS A 395 -5.52 2.76 32.04
N ARG A 396 -6.49 2.62 31.15
CA ARG A 396 -7.33 1.40 31.10
C ARG A 396 -6.48 0.14 30.90
N PHE A 397 -5.49 0.18 30.02
CA PHE A 397 -4.55 -0.92 29.82
C PHE A 397 -3.65 -1.17 31.03
N LEU A 398 -3.22 -0.12 31.71
CA LEU A 398 -2.47 -0.24 32.96
C LEU A 398 -3.30 -0.94 34.06
N ASP A 399 -4.56 -0.55 34.18
CA ASP A 399 -5.49 -1.10 35.19
C ASP A 399 -5.97 -2.51 34.82
N ASN A 400 -5.93 -2.88 33.51
CA ASN A 400 -6.42 -4.15 32.97
C ASN A 400 -5.37 -4.82 32.08
N PRO A 401 -4.32 -5.41 32.64
CA PRO A 401 -3.19 -5.97 31.88
C PRO A 401 -3.59 -7.03 30.85
N LYS A 402 -4.58 -7.86 31.11
CA LYS A 402 -5.08 -8.86 30.15
C LYS A 402 -5.74 -8.23 28.91
N GLU A 403 -6.47 -7.13 29.13
CA GLU A 403 -7.07 -6.38 28.02
C GLU A 403 -5.97 -5.77 27.12
N PHE A 404 -4.89 -5.29 27.74
CA PHE A 404 -3.72 -4.81 27.00
C PHE A 404 -3.05 -5.93 26.18
N ASP A 405 -2.84 -7.12 26.79
CA ASP A 405 -2.28 -8.27 26.08
C ASP A 405 -3.12 -8.63 24.85
N GLU A 406 -4.44 -8.68 24.99
CA GLU A 406 -5.35 -8.99 23.88
C GLU A 406 -5.38 -7.89 22.81
N ALA A 407 -5.42 -6.63 23.22
CA ALA A 407 -5.40 -5.49 22.30
C ALA A 407 -4.10 -5.43 21.50
N PHE A 408 -2.96 -5.64 22.15
CA PHE A 408 -1.67 -5.66 21.46
C PHE A 408 -1.55 -6.87 20.51
N ALA A 409 -1.99 -8.06 20.91
CA ALA A 409 -1.97 -9.24 20.05
C ALA A 409 -2.82 -9.03 18.78
N LYS A 410 -4.02 -8.46 18.91
CA LYS A 410 -4.92 -8.15 17.79
C LYS A 410 -4.36 -7.04 16.90
N ALA A 411 -3.86 -5.96 17.48
CA ALA A 411 -3.30 -4.84 16.73
C ALA A 411 -2.01 -5.24 15.98
N TRP A 412 -1.15 -6.06 16.60
CA TRP A 412 0.02 -6.62 15.94
C TRP A 412 -0.37 -7.53 14.77
N PHE A 413 -1.33 -8.44 14.98
CA PHE A 413 -1.81 -9.30 13.91
C PHE A 413 -2.37 -8.49 12.73
N LYS A 414 -3.17 -7.47 13.02
CA LYS A 414 -3.67 -6.55 11.98
C LYS A 414 -2.53 -5.85 11.25
N LEU A 415 -1.54 -5.32 11.97
CA LEU A 415 -0.39 -4.62 11.39
C LEU A 415 0.31 -5.48 10.33
N ILE A 416 0.57 -6.73 10.64
CA ILE A 416 1.39 -7.61 9.80
C ILE A 416 0.59 -8.44 8.78
N HIS A 417 -0.74 -8.34 8.73
CA HIS A 417 -1.58 -9.15 7.82
C HIS A 417 -2.55 -8.37 6.95
N ARG A 418 -2.84 -7.09 7.25
CA ARG A 418 -3.91 -6.37 6.54
C ARG A 418 -3.64 -6.10 5.06
N ASP A 419 -2.39 -6.22 4.61
CA ASP A 419 -1.98 -6.11 3.21
C ASP A 419 -2.09 -7.44 2.43
N MET A 420 -2.56 -8.51 3.07
CA MET A 420 -2.70 -9.83 2.44
C MET A 420 -4.04 -10.06 1.75
N GLY A 421 -5.02 -9.18 1.93
CA GLY A 421 -6.38 -9.38 1.43
C GLY A 421 -7.20 -10.36 2.27
N PRO A 422 -8.18 -11.07 1.68
CA PRO A 422 -9.09 -11.91 2.40
C PRO A 422 -8.43 -13.17 2.97
N ARG A 423 -9.04 -13.71 4.02
CA ARG A 423 -8.55 -14.90 4.73
C ARG A 423 -8.32 -16.13 3.84
N SER A 424 -9.02 -16.24 2.71
CA SER A 424 -8.81 -17.34 1.73
C SER A 424 -7.37 -17.41 1.17
N ARG A 425 -6.58 -16.35 1.33
CA ARG A 425 -5.16 -16.30 0.95
C ARG A 425 -4.19 -16.69 2.07
N TYR A 426 -4.69 -16.91 3.29
CA TYR A 426 -3.86 -17.20 4.46
C TYR A 426 -3.48 -18.68 4.51
N LEU A 427 -2.20 -18.96 4.72
CA LEU A 427 -1.65 -20.32 4.73
C LEU A 427 -1.07 -20.68 6.09
N GLY A 428 -1.12 -21.95 6.41
CA GLY A 428 -0.46 -22.56 7.56
C GLY A 428 -1.33 -22.77 8.79
N PRO A 429 -0.82 -23.52 9.77
CA PRO A 429 -1.59 -23.99 10.93
C PRO A 429 -1.77 -22.91 12.02
N LEU A 430 -1.02 -21.81 11.95
CA LEU A 430 -1.07 -20.73 12.95
C LEU A 430 -2.08 -19.64 12.62
N VAL A 431 -2.89 -19.81 11.55
CA VAL A 431 -3.94 -18.87 11.17
C VAL A 431 -5.03 -18.85 12.24
N PRO A 432 -5.34 -17.69 12.85
CA PRO A 432 -6.38 -17.59 13.86
C PRO A 432 -7.75 -18.06 13.36
N GLN A 433 -8.55 -18.67 14.23
CA GLN A 433 -9.91 -19.07 13.88
C GLN A 433 -10.86 -17.85 13.77
N GLU A 434 -10.62 -16.84 14.59
CA GLU A 434 -11.39 -15.58 14.56
C GLU A 434 -11.21 -14.88 13.21
N VAL A 435 -12.33 -14.46 12.60
CA VAL A 435 -12.34 -13.66 11.38
C VAL A 435 -12.53 -12.20 11.76
N MET A 436 -11.60 -11.36 11.36
CA MET A 436 -11.61 -9.94 11.66
C MET A 436 -12.39 -9.16 10.60
N ILE A 437 -13.14 -8.14 11.02
CA ILE A 437 -13.94 -7.32 10.09
C ILE A 437 -13.10 -6.62 9.00
N TRP A 438 -11.88 -6.21 9.34
CA TRP A 438 -10.94 -5.57 8.41
C TRP A 438 -10.36 -6.51 7.32
N GLN A 439 -10.65 -7.83 7.41
CA GLN A 439 -10.30 -8.81 6.38
C GLN A 439 -11.36 -8.87 5.26
N ASP A 440 -12.34 -7.99 5.28
CA ASP A 440 -13.46 -7.91 4.32
C ASP A 440 -14.17 -9.27 4.12
N PRO A 441 -14.65 -9.92 5.21
CA PRO A 441 -15.17 -11.27 5.15
C PRO A 441 -16.38 -11.40 4.24
N VAL A 442 -16.47 -12.54 3.56
CA VAL A 442 -17.63 -12.94 2.76
C VAL A 442 -18.13 -14.31 3.26
N PRO A 443 -19.43 -14.62 3.13
CA PRO A 443 -19.92 -15.95 3.45
C PRO A 443 -19.26 -17.02 2.59
N ALA A 444 -19.05 -18.21 3.13
CA ALA A 444 -18.68 -19.37 2.32
C ALA A 444 -19.84 -19.77 1.40
N VAL A 445 -19.52 -20.40 0.27
CA VAL A 445 -20.55 -21.03 -0.58
C VAL A 445 -21.09 -22.27 0.15
N ASP A 446 -22.36 -22.22 0.57
CA ASP A 446 -23.08 -23.27 1.29
C ASP A 446 -24.25 -23.86 0.48
N TYR A 447 -24.24 -23.60 -0.84
CA TYR A 447 -25.28 -24.02 -1.78
C TYR A 447 -24.68 -24.59 -3.07
N LYS A 448 -25.51 -25.30 -3.85
CA LYS A 448 -25.10 -25.80 -5.16
C LYS A 448 -25.02 -24.65 -6.18
N LEU A 449 -23.87 -24.52 -6.84
CA LEU A 449 -23.67 -23.49 -7.85
C LEU A 449 -24.53 -23.75 -9.10
N VAL A 450 -24.82 -22.67 -9.83
CA VAL A 450 -25.46 -22.68 -11.13
C VAL A 450 -24.58 -23.38 -12.17
N ASP A 451 -25.18 -24.16 -13.06
CA ASP A 451 -24.52 -24.77 -14.20
C ASP A 451 -24.70 -23.95 -15.49
N GLU A 452 -24.19 -24.45 -16.62
CA GLU A 452 -24.21 -23.75 -17.89
C GLU A 452 -25.64 -23.47 -18.41
N GLU A 453 -26.59 -24.40 -18.17
CA GLU A 453 -27.99 -24.18 -18.55
C GLU A 453 -28.63 -23.06 -17.72
N ASP A 454 -28.36 -23.05 -16.42
CA ASP A 454 -28.81 -22.00 -15.50
C ASP A 454 -28.21 -20.63 -15.91
N ILE A 455 -26.91 -20.60 -16.22
CA ILE A 455 -26.23 -19.39 -16.68
C ILE A 455 -26.88 -18.84 -17.95
N ASN A 456 -27.19 -19.69 -18.91
CA ASN A 456 -27.87 -19.27 -20.15
C ASN A 456 -29.29 -18.74 -19.90
N ARG A 457 -30.02 -19.34 -18.97
CA ARG A 457 -31.34 -18.82 -18.52
C ARG A 457 -31.23 -17.45 -17.86
N LEU A 458 -30.24 -17.28 -16.98
CA LEU A 458 -29.99 -16.01 -16.28
C LEU A 458 -29.56 -14.93 -17.27
N LYS A 459 -28.67 -15.24 -18.23
CA LYS A 459 -28.30 -14.31 -19.32
C LYS A 459 -29.54 -13.84 -20.09
N SER A 460 -30.44 -14.75 -20.44
CA SER A 460 -31.66 -14.40 -21.15
C SER A 460 -32.60 -13.53 -20.32
N LYS A 461 -32.75 -13.80 -19.01
CA LYS A 461 -33.53 -12.95 -18.12
C LYS A 461 -32.97 -11.54 -17.99
N VAL A 462 -31.64 -11.42 -17.85
CA VAL A 462 -30.96 -10.11 -17.77
C VAL A 462 -31.15 -9.30 -19.06
N LEU A 463 -30.95 -9.90 -20.23
CA LEU A 463 -31.14 -9.21 -21.51
C LEU A 463 -32.59 -8.76 -21.75
N ASN A 464 -33.57 -9.46 -21.20
CA ASN A 464 -35.00 -9.15 -21.32
C ASN A 464 -35.52 -8.28 -20.16
N SER A 465 -34.68 -7.83 -19.25
CA SER A 465 -35.06 -7.04 -18.07
C SER A 465 -35.38 -5.57 -18.35
N GLY A 466 -35.06 -5.09 -19.55
CA GLY A 466 -35.18 -3.67 -19.94
C GLY A 466 -33.97 -2.81 -19.52
N LEU A 467 -32.96 -3.41 -18.89
CA LEU A 467 -31.70 -2.72 -18.60
C LEU A 467 -30.87 -2.55 -19.86
N THR A 468 -30.26 -1.39 -20.03
CA THR A 468 -29.38 -1.10 -21.17
C THR A 468 -28.00 -1.72 -21.00
N THR A 469 -27.28 -1.94 -22.10
CA THR A 469 -25.87 -2.35 -22.08
C THR A 469 -25.03 -1.45 -21.17
N ALA A 470 -25.21 -0.14 -21.26
CA ALA A 470 -24.46 0.83 -20.48
C ALA A 470 -24.70 0.71 -18.97
N GLU A 471 -25.95 0.54 -18.52
CA GLU A 471 -26.32 0.34 -17.12
C GLU A 471 -25.68 -0.94 -16.56
N LEU A 472 -25.78 -2.04 -17.29
CA LEU A 472 -25.20 -3.33 -16.85
C LEU A 472 -23.66 -3.27 -16.79
N VAL A 473 -23.02 -2.70 -17.81
CA VAL A 473 -21.55 -2.57 -17.84
C VAL A 473 -21.04 -1.64 -16.75
N ARG A 474 -21.69 -0.47 -16.53
CA ARG A 474 -21.31 0.46 -15.45
C ARG A 474 -21.41 -0.19 -14.07
N THR A 475 -22.50 -0.93 -13.80
CA THR A 475 -22.73 -1.58 -12.52
C THR A 475 -21.70 -2.69 -12.25
N ALA A 476 -21.42 -3.55 -13.22
CA ALA A 476 -20.41 -4.59 -13.09
C ALA A 476 -19.00 -3.99 -12.90
N TRP A 477 -18.67 -2.98 -13.68
CA TRP A 477 -17.41 -2.25 -13.51
C TRP A 477 -17.29 -1.59 -12.13
N ALA A 478 -18.32 -0.88 -11.68
CA ALA A 478 -18.35 -0.23 -10.37
C ALA A 478 -18.15 -1.22 -9.21
N SER A 479 -18.70 -2.43 -9.34
CA SER A 479 -18.52 -3.49 -8.37
C SER A 479 -17.06 -4.01 -8.38
N ALA A 480 -16.55 -4.42 -9.52
CA ALA A 480 -15.27 -5.10 -9.65
C ALA A 480 -14.05 -4.17 -9.53
N SER A 481 -14.15 -2.95 -10.07
CA SER A 481 -13.01 -2.02 -10.17
C SER A 481 -12.61 -1.35 -8.85
N THR A 482 -13.27 -1.69 -7.74
CA THR A 482 -12.80 -1.32 -6.40
C THR A 482 -11.59 -2.15 -5.96
N PHE A 483 -11.30 -3.23 -6.65
CA PHE A 483 -10.14 -4.09 -6.36
C PHE A 483 -8.83 -3.31 -6.42
N ARG A 484 -7.96 -3.60 -5.45
CA ARG A 484 -6.59 -3.08 -5.39
C ARG A 484 -5.61 -4.25 -5.31
N GLY A 485 -4.79 -4.39 -6.33
CA GLY A 485 -3.75 -5.43 -6.37
C GLY A 485 -2.58 -5.20 -5.41
N THR A 486 -2.55 -4.07 -4.72
CA THR A 486 -1.54 -3.70 -3.72
C THR A 486 -1.77 -4.38 -2.38
N ASP A 487 -3.02 -4.46 -1.92
CA ASP A 487 -3.42 -5.09 -0.66
C ASP A 487 -4.54 -6.13 -0.83
N MET A 488 -4.92 -6.43 -2.08
CA MET A 488 -5.91 -7.45 -2.43
C MET A 488 -7.31 -7.21 -1.84
N ARG A 489 -7.66 -5.94 -1.59
CA ARG A 489 -8.97 -5.52 -1.09
C ARG A 489 -9.88 -5.06 -2.23
N GLY A 490 -11.19 -5.03 -1.96
CA GLY A 490 -12.21 -4.66 -2.94
C GLY A 490 -12.52 -5.79 -3.91
N GLY A 491 -13.20 -5.46 -5.01
CA GLY A 491 -13.64 -6.41 -6.02
C GLY A 491 -15.13 -6.71 -5.98
N ALA A 492 -15.58 -7.57 -6.87
CA ALA A 492 -17.00 -7.90 -7.06
C ALA A 492 -17.57 -8.83 -6.00
N ASN A 493 -16.71 -9.66 -5.36
CA ASN A 493 -17.16 -10.62 -4.35
C ASN A 493 -17.73 -9.91 -3.12
N GLY A 494 -18.83 -10.43 -2.61
CA GLY A 494 -19.58 -9.81 -1.52
C GLY A 494 -20.71 -8.87 -1.97
N ALA A 495 -20.80 -8.50 -3.25
CA ALA A 495 -21.75 -7.52 -3.78
C ALA A 495 -21.87 -6.25 -2.91
N ARG A 496 -20.72 -5.77 -2.36
CA ARG A 496 -20.72 -4.62 -1.43
C ARG A 496 -21.18 -3.32 -2.08
N ILE A 497 -21.26 -3.30 -3.41
CA ILE A 497 -21.82 -2.18 -4.16
C ILE A 497 -23.27 -1.83 -3.73
N ARG A 498 -24.04 -2.77 -3.14
CA ARG A 498 -25.38 -2.54 -2.60
C ARG A 498 -25.39 -2.07 -1.14
N LEU A 499 -24.23 -2.09 -0.48
CA LEU A 499 -24.05 -1.78 0.94
C LEU A 499 -23.42 -0.40 1.14
N ALA A 500 -23.63 0.20 2.31
CA ALA A 500 -22.86 1.36 2.71
C ALA A 500 -21.37 0.97 2.95
N PRO A 501 -20.40 1.80 2.57
CA PRO A 501 -20.55 3.13 1.97
C PRO A 501 -20.67 3.11 0.44
N GLN A 502 -20.39 1.98 -0.23
CA GLN A 502 -20.18 1.90 -1.68
C GLN A 502 -21.42 2.27 -2.51
N LYS A 503 -22.60 1.93 -2.03
CA LYS A 503 -23.88 2.26 -2.71
C LYS A 503 -24.10 3.76 -2.90
N ASP A 504 -23.50 4.58 -2.02
CA ASP A 504 -23.72 6.03 -1.97
C ASP A 504 -22.59 6.83 -2.65
N TRP A 505 -21.57 6.15 -3.20
CA TRP A 505 -20.44 6.82 -3.84
C TRP A 505 -20.87 7.53 -5.14
N PRO A 506 -20.52 8.82 -5.30
CA PRO A 506 -20.93 9.59 -6.48
C PRO A 506 -20.51 8.97 -7.81
N ALA A 507 -19.34 8.31 -7.87
CA ALA A 507 -18.84 7.63 -9.06
C ALA A 507 -19.73 6.48 -9.54
N ASN A 508 -20.65 6.00 -8.71
CA ASN A 508 -21.55 4.88 -8.98
C ASN A 508 -22.94 5.29 -9.44
N ASP A 509 -23.21 6.59 -9.55
CA ASP A 509 -24.53 7.11 -9.93
C ASP A 509 -25.66 6.47 -9.08
N PRO A 510 -25.79 6.81 -7.76
CA PRO A 510 -26.58 6.06 -6.79
C PRO A 510 -28.04 5.80 -7.20
N ASN A 511 -28.69 6.73 -7.88
CA ASN A 511 -30.08 6.56 -8.34
C ASN A 511 -30.20 5.49 -9.44
N GLU A 512 -29.30 5.50 -10.41
CA GLU A 512 -29.24 4.49 -11.46
C GLU A 512 -28.83 3.13 -10.88
N LEU A 513 -27.83 3.13 -10.01
CA LEU A 513 -27.38 1.93 -9.32
C LEU A 513 -28.53 1.26 -8.56
N ALA A 514 -29.31 2.01 -7.81
CA ALA A 514 -30.46 1.47 -7.05
C ALA A 514 -31.50 0.81 -7.97
N LYS A 515 -31.80 1.44 -9.14
CA LYS A 515 -32.67 0.85 -10.17
C LYS A 515 -32.14 -0.48 -10.68
N VAL A 516 -30.86 -0.52 -11.07
CA VAL A 516 -30.22 -1.72 -11.64
C VAL A 516 -30.19 -2.84 -10.62
N LEU A 517 -29.75 -2.55 -9.38
CA LEU A 517 -29.68 -3.53 -8.31
C LEU A 517 -31.05 -4.13 -8.00
N LYS A 518 -32.11 -3.31 -7.92
CA LYS A 518 -33.47 -3.79 -7.67
C LYS A 518 -33.92 -4.81 -8.71
N ILE A 519 -33.66 -4.55 -9.99
CA ILE A 519 -34.01 -5.48 -11.08
C ILE A 519 -33.20 -6.77 -11.00
N LEU A 520 -31.88 -6.68 -10.70
CA LEU A 520 -31.04 -7.87 -10.55
C LEU A 520 -31.41 -8.68 -9.31
N GLU A 521 -31.77 -8.04 -8.19
CA GLU A 521 -32.28 -8.71 -6.99
C GLU A 521 -33.60 -9.46 -7.26
N ASP A 522 -34.51 -8.85 -8.04
CA ASP A 522 -35.75 -9.51 -8.44
C ASP A 522 -35.45 -10.77 -9.29
N ILE A 523 -34.52 -10.69 -10.26
CA ILE A 523 -34.09 -11.83 -11.07
C ILE A 523 -33.46 -12.91 -10.18
N GLN A 524 -32.61 -12.52 -9.20
CA GLN A 524 -31.98 -13.44 -8.26
C GLN A 524 -33.01 -14.18 -7.41
N ASN A 525 -33.97 -13.44 -6.84
CA ASN A 525 -35.01 -13.98 -5.99
C ASN A 525 -35.92 -14.94 -6.77
N ASP A 526 -36.37 -14.56 -7.96
CA ASP A 526 -37.17 -15.39 -8.84
C ASP A 526 -36.45 -16.69 -9.19
N PHE A 527 -35.16 -16.60 -9.55
CA PHE A 527 -34.37 -17.77 -9.89
C PHE A 527 -34.20 -18.69 -8.67
N ASN A 528 -33.74 -18.14 -7.54
CA ASN A 528 -33.44 -18.92 -6.36
C ASN A 528 -34.68 -19.60 -5.75
N ASN A 529 -35.83 -18.90 -5.77
CA ASN A 529 -37.11 -19.45 -5.28
C ASN A 529 -37.67 -20.56 -6.18
N ALA A 530 -37.34 -20.54 -7.47
CA ALA A 530 -37.78 -21.57 -8.43
C ALA A 530 -36.96 -22.87 -8.36
N GLN A 531 -35.81 -22.89 -7.68
CA GLN A 531 -34.91 -24.03 -7.63
C GLN A 531 -35.38 -25.09 -6.61
N ARG A 532 -35.41 -26.36 -7.02
CA ARG A 532 -35.82 -27.48 -6.16
C ARG A 532 -34.63 -28.22 -5.51
N GLU A 533 -33.43 -28.07 -6.05
CA GLU A 533 -32.23 -28.83 -5.63
C GLU A 533 -31.23 -28.01 -4.80
N GLY A 534 -31.65 -26.88 -4.27
CA GLY A 534 -30.78 -26.01 -3.47
C GLY A 534 -29.72 -25.26 -4.28
N LYS A 535 -29.87 -25.19 -5.61
CA LYS A 535 -29.05 -24.31 -6.45
C LYS A 535 -29.38 -22.85 -6.15
N LYS A 536 -28.35 -21.99 -6.16
CA LYS A 536 -28.52 -20.54 -6.00
C LYS A 536 -27.51 -19.78 -6.86
N VAL A 537 -27.89 -18.57 -7.21
CA VAL A 537 -26.97 -17.54 -7.72
C VAL A 537 -26.88 -16.40 -6.71
N SER A 538 -25.66 -15.92 -6.42
CA SER A 538 -25.47 -14.72 -5.62
C SER A 538 -25.73 -13.47 -6.45
N LEU A 539 -26.03 -12.35 -5.80
CA LEU A 539 -26.14 -11.06 -6.48
C LEU A 539 -24.77 -10.64 -7.03
N ALA A 540 -23.68 -10.95 -6.33
CA ALA A 540 -22.33 -10.71 -6.80
C ALA A 540 -22.04 -11.38 -8.15
N ASP A 541 -22.42 -12.66 -8.28
CA ASP A 541 -22.31 -13.38 -9.55
C ASP A 541 -23.24 -12.80 -10.63
N LEU A 542 -24.47 -12.45 -10.25
CA LEU A 542 -25.45 -11.92 -11.21
C LEU A 542 -25.07 -10.54 -11.75
N ILE A 543 -24.45 -9.67 -10.93
CA ILE A 543 -23.89 -8.39 -11.36
C ILE A 543 -22.80 -8.60 -12.43
N VAL A 544 -21.85 -9.48 -12.16
CA VAL A 544 -20.76 -9.78 -13.11
C VAL A 544 -21.28 -10.44 -14.38
N LEU A 545 -22.21 -11.38 -14.26
CA LEU A 545 -22.87 -12.03 -15.39
C LEU A 545 -23.64 -11.02 -16.25
N GLY A 546 -24.33 -10.06 -15.61
CA GLY A 546 -25.07 -9.01 -16.28
C GLY A 546 -24.18 -8.11 -17.14
N GLY A 547 -23.03 -7.67 -16.59
CA GLY A 547 -22.04 -6.93 -17.38
C GLY A 547 -21.47 -7.77 -18.54
N SER A 548 -21.19 -9.04 -18.30
CA SER A 548 -20.61 -9.96 -19.30
C SER A 548 -21.57 -10.21 -20.45
N VAL A 549 -22.84 -10.50 -20.17
CA VAL A 549 -23.82 -10.74 -21.25
C VAL A 549 -24.15 -9.46 -22.03
N ALA A 550 -24.10 -8.29 -21.38
CA ALA A 550 -24.24 -7.02 -22.08
C ALA A 550 -23.10 -6.78 -23.09
N ILE A 551 -21.87 -7.19 -22.76
CA ILE A 551 -20.71 -7.15 -23.68
C ILE A 551 -20.90 -8.15 -24.84
N GLU A 552 -21.35 -9.37 -24.57
CA GLU A 552 -21.67 -10.35 -25.61
C GLU A 552 -22.70 -9.78 -26.62
N GLN A 553 -23.75 -9.14 -26.11
CA GLN A 553 -24.78 -8.51 -26.94
C GLN A 553 -24.23 -7.32 -27.74
N ALA A 554 -23.37 -6.49 -27.11
CA ALA A 554 -22.74 -5.36 -27.79
C ALA A 554 -21.78 -5.79 -28.91
N ALA A 555 -21.03 -6.87 -28.70
CA ALA A 555 -20.18 -7.48 -29.72
C ALA A 555 -21.01 -8.07 -30.86
N LYS A 556 -22.10 -8.78 -30.56
CA LYS A 556 -23.03 -9.31 -31.55
C LYS A 556 -23.63 -8.20 -32.40
N ASN A 557 -23.97 -7.06 -31.80
CA ASN A 557 -24.47 -5.89 -32.52
C ASN A 557 -23.42 -5.26 -33.46
N SER A 558 -22.13 -5.58 -33.26
CA SER A 558 -21.00 -5.20 -34.11
C SER A 558 -20.60 -6.29 -35.10
N GLY A 559 -21.30 -7.41 -35.13
CA GLY A 559 -21.06 -8.52 -36.05
C GLY A 559 -20.11 -9.61 -35.54
N TYR A 560 -19.75 -9.57 -34.24
CA TYR A 560 -18.85 -10.55 -33.60
C TYR A 560 -19.64 -11.47 -32.68
N THR A 561 -19.45 -12.79 -32.84
CA THR A 561 -20.00 -13.78 -31.91
C THR A 561 -18.90 -14.19 -30.93
N ILE A 562 -19.03 -13.73 -29.70
CA ILE A 562 -18.09 -14.01 -28.62
C ILE A 562 -18.82 -14.56 -27.41
N GLN A 563 -18.11 -15.28 -26.56
CA GLN A 563 -18.53 -15.67 -25.23
C GLN A 563 -17.58 -15.02 -24.21
N VAL A 564 -18.14 -14.31 -23.25
CA VAL A 564 -17.36 -13.75 -22.13
C VAL A 564 -17.25 -14.82 -21.03
N PRO A 565 -16.05 -15.32 -20.71
CA PRO A 565 -15.88 -16.32 -19.66
C PRO A 565 -16.45 -15.88 -18.33
N PHE A 566 -17.25 -16.74 -17.71
CA PHE A 566 -17.85 -16.52 -16.41
C PHE A 566 -17.75 -17.77 -15.56
N VAL A 567 -17.32 -17.61 -14.30
CA VAL A 567 -17.25 -18.69 -13.31
C VAL A 567 -18.05 -18.25 -12.08
N PRO A 568 -19.10 -19.01 -11.69
CA PRO A 568 -19.88 -18.74 -10.49
C PRO A 568 -19.07 -19.04 -9.22
N GLY A 569 -19.56 -18.60 -8.06
CA GLY A 569 -18.97 -18.91 -6.76
C GLY A 569 -18.68 -17.69 -5.90
N ARG A 570 -19.02 -16.46 -6.34
CA ARG A 570 -19.06 -15.28 -5.46
C ARG A 570 -20.24 -15.42 -4.51
N THR A 571 -20.14 -14.79 -3.35
CA THR A 571 -21.21 -14.76 -2.32
C THR A 571 -21.54 -13.33 -1.95
N ASP A 572 -22.66 -13.12 -1.24
CA ASP A 572 -23.17 -11.81 -0.90
C ASP A 572 -22.86 -11.49 0.58
N ALA A 573 -22.00 -10.52 0.83
CA ALA A 573 -21.69 -10.04 2.18
C ALA A 573 -22.89 -9.29 2.78
N THR A 574 -22.94 -9.21 4.12
CA THR A 574 -23.90 -8.39 4.86
C THR A 574 -23.27 -7.04 5.25
N GLN A 575 -24.11 -6.09 5.68
CA GLN A 575 -23.62 -4.83 6.21
C GLN A 575 -22.75 -5.06 7.47
N ALA A 576 -23.09 -6.03 8.31
CA ALA A 576 -22.30 -6.37 9.49
C ALA A 576 -20.92 -6.97 9.17
N MET A 577 -20.73 -7.47 7.95
CA MET A 577 -19.44 -7.98 7.44
C MET A 577 -18.63 -6.88 6.73
N THR A 578 -19.08 -5.64 6.75
CA THR A 578 -18.43 -4.52 6.04
C THR A 578 -17.94 -3.48 7.06
N ASP A 579 -16.64 -3.35 7.20
CA ASP A 579 -16.02 -2.26 7.95
C ASP A 579 -16.17 -0.95 7.16
N VAL A 580 -17.27 -0.22 7.44
CA VAL A 580 -17.67 0.97 6.68
C VAL A 580 -16.55 2.00 6.62
N SER A 581 -15.90 2.30 7.75
CA SER A 581 -14.85 3.32 7.82
C SER A 581 -13.61 2.94 7.02
N SER A 582 -13.20 1.69 7.13
CA SER A 582 -12.04 1.17 6.39
C SER A 582 -12.37 0.92 4.90
N PHE A 583 -13.64 0.68 4.56
CA PHE A 583 -14.08 0.49 3.17
C PHE A 583 -14.23 1.81 2.41
N GLU A 584 -14.48 2.92 3.12
CA GLU A 584 -14.58 4.27 2.53
C GLU A 584 -13.34 4.68 1.72
N VAL A 585 -12.16 4.21 2.13
CA VAL A 585 -10.89 4.50 1.41
C VAL A 585 -10.82 3.88 0.01
N LEU A 586 -11.70 2.93 -0.30
CA LEU A 586 -11.81 2.34 -1.65
C LEU A 586 -12.63 3.20 -2.61
N GLN A 587 -13.24 4.31 -2.14
CA GLN A 587 -13.99 5.22 -2.97
C GLN A 587 -13.13 5.74 -4.12
N SER A 588 -13.63 5.58 -5.34
CA SER A 588 -12.99 6.13 -6.52
C SER A 588 -13.19 7.65 -6.56
N THR A 589 -12.15 8.41 -6.27
CA THR A 589 -12.13 9.88 -6.51
C THR A 589 -11.84 10.21 -7.97
N ALA A 590 -11.32 9.25 -8.73
CA ALA A 590 -11.21 9.30 -10.18
C ALA A 590 -11.32 7.89 -10.76
N ASP A 591 -12.08 7.78 -11.84
CA ASP A 591 -12.21 6.56 -12.64
C ASP A 591 -12.21 6.91 -14.13
N GLY A 592 -11.03 6.98 -14.71
CA GLY A 592 -10.86 7.33 -16.12
C GLY A 592 -11.54 6.34 -17.08
N PHE A 593 -11.80 5.10 -16.66
CA PHE A 593 -12.53 4.12 -17.47
C PHE A 593 -14.01 4.51 -17.64
N ARG A 594 -14.62 5.15 -16.62
CA ARG A 594 -15.99 5.70 -16.67
C ARG A 594 -16.02 7.21 -16.88
N ASN A 595 -14.89 7.82 -17.19
CA ASN A 595 -14.73 9.28 -17.35
C ASN A 595 -15.18 10.10 -16.12
N TYR A 596 -15.01 9.53 -14.91
CA TYR A 596 -15.32 10.19 -13.65
C TYR A 596 -14.07 10.83 -13.05
N PHE A 597 -14.20 12.07 -12.57
CA PHE A 597 -13.11 12.78 -11.91
C PHE A 597 -13.65 13.78 -10.89
N ASP A 598 -13.25 13.62 -9.63
CA ASP A 598 -13.51 14.58 -8.57
C ASP A 598 -12.43 15.67 -8.60
N LYS A 599 -12.88 16.94 -8.62
CA LYS A 599 -12.01 18.12 -8.69
C LYS A 599 -11.11 18.31 -7.47
N SER A 600 -11.35 17.61 -6.37
CA SER A 600 -10.46 17.60 -5.19
C SER A 600 -9.12 16.91 -5.42
N ASN A 601 -8.99 16.11 -6.49
CA ASN A 601 -7.75 15.44 -6.84
C ASN A 601 -6.64 16.43 -7.20
N GLN A 602 -5.45 16.21 -6.65
CA GLN A 602 -4.25 17.01 -6.94
C GLN A 602 -3.52 16.57 -8.21
N LYS A 603 -3.70 15.31 -8.63
CA LYS A 603 -3.14 14.77 -9.87
C LYS A 603 -4.11 15.00 -11.03
N SER A 604 -3.56 15.08 -12.24
CA SER A 604 -4.38 15.20 -13.45
C SER A 604 -5.21 13.93 -13.74
N PRO A 605 -6.33 14.04 -14.48
CA PRO A 605 -7.14 12.88 -14.82
C PRO A 605 -6.36 11.74 -15.53
N PRO A 606 -5.41 11.98 -16.46
CA PRO A 606 -4.56 10.93 -17.03
C PRO A 606 -3.66 10.24 -16.01
N GLU A 607 -3.06 10.98 -15.06
CA GLU A 607 -2.26 10.37 -13.99
C GLU A 607 -3.11 9.48 -13.08
N MET A 608 -4.34 9.90 -12.79
CA MET A 608 -5.28 9.10 -12.01
C MET A 608 -5.78 7.86 -12.77
N LEU A 609 -5.91 7.93 -14.11
CA LEU A 609 -6.19 6.75 -14.94
C LEU A 609 -5.05 5.71 -14.82
N VAL A 610 -3.80 6.15 -14.94
CA VAL A 610 -2.63 5.26 -14.80
C VAL A 610 -2.59 4.66 -13.39
N ASP A 611 -2.84 5.46 -12.36
CA ASP A 611 -2.87 4.96 -10.98
C ASP A 611 -3.95 3.90 -10.78
N LYS A 612 -5.18 4.13 -11.27
CA LYS A 612 -6.29 3.16 -11.22
C LYS A 612 -5.95 1.88 -11.99
N ALA A 613 -5.40 2.00 -13.20
CA ALA A 613 -4.98 0.86 -14.00
C ALA A 613 -3.88 0.03 -13.30
N SER A 614 -2.93 0.70 -12.64
CA SER A 614 -1.90 0.05 -11.84
C SER A 614 -2.48 -0.73 -10.65
N LEU A 615 -3.44 -0.14 -9.92
CA LEU A 615 -4.13 -0.83 -8.82
C LEU A 615 -4.89 -2.07 -9.30
N LEU A 616 -5.46 -2.03 -10.51
CA LEU A 616 -6.11 -3.16 -11.17
C LEU A 616 -5.13 -4.15 -11.83
N LYS A 617 -3.82 -3.91 -11.71
CA LYS A 617 -2.76 -4.72 -12.36
C LYS A 617 -2.90 -4.81 -13.89
N LEU A 618 -3.35 -3.73 -14.53
CA LEU A 618 -3.49 -3.66 -15.98
C LEU A 618 -2.17 -3.21 -16.63
N SER A 619 -1.89 -3.77 -17.79
CA SER A 619 -0.86 -3.29 -18.72
C SER A 619 -1.37 -2.10 -19.54
N VAL A 620 -0.47 -1.42 -20.26
CA VAL A 620 -0.85 -0.30 -21.14
C VAL A 620 -1.86 -0.71 -22.20
N PRO A 621 -1.71 -1.85 -22.95
CA PRO A 621 -2.73 -2.29 -23.89
C PRO A 621 -4.07 -2.62 -23.23
N GLU A 622 -4.07 -3.30 -22.07
CA GLU A 622 -5.31 -3.62 -21.33
C GLU A 622 -6.04 -2.35 -20.88
N MET A 623 -5.32 -1.36 -20.39
CA MET A 623 -5.90 -0.05 -20.07
C MET A 623 -6.51 0.62 -21.29
N ALA A 624 -5.81 0.61 -22.42
CA ALA A 624 -6.26 1.24 -23.66
C ALA A 624 -7.56 0.61 -24.19
N VAL A 625 -7.60 -0.73 -24.31
CA VAL A 625 -8.81 -1.41 -24.83
C VAL A 625 -10.00 -1.23 -23.90
N LEU A 626 -9.78 -1.23 -22.58
CA LEU A 626 -10.86 -0.98 -21.63
C LEU A 626 -11.39 0.44 -21.73
N VAL A 627 -10.54 1.46 -21.82
CA VAL A 627 -11.01 2.84 -22.01
C VAL A 627 -11.78 2.96 -23.32
N GLY A 628 -11.21 2.50 -24.45
CA GLY A 628 -11.85 2.57 -25.75
C GLY A 628 -13.20 1.85 -25.80
N GLY A 629 -13.25 0.63 -25.26
CA GLY A 629 -14.49 -0.15 -25.21
C GLY A 629 -15.55 0.45 -24.30
N MET A 630 -15.19 0.90 -23.11
CA MET A 630 -16.13 1.59 -22.19
C MET A 630 -16.73 2.85 -22.81
N ARG A 631 -15.96 3.60 -23.63
CA ARG A 631 -16.47 4.77 -24.37
C ARG A 631 -17.51 4.39 -25.42
N VAL A 632 -17.20 3.43 -26.30
CA VAL A 632 -18.16 3.03 -27.35
C VAL A 632 -19.39 2.32 -26.77
N LEU A 633 -19.28 1.69 -25.61
CA LEU A 633 -20.40 1.13 -24.85
C LEU A 633 -21.24 2.21 -24.12
N ASN A 634 -20.86 3.48 -24.20
CA ASN A 634 -21.49 4.61 -23.50
C ASN A 634 -21.55 4.40 -21.97
N ALA A 635 -20.48 3.85 -21.41
CA ALA A 635 -20.39 3.47 -19.99
C ALA A 635 -19.82 4.58 -19.09
N ASN A 636 -19.89 5.84 -19.49
CA ASN A 636 -19.45 6.96 -18.68
C ASN A 636 -20.36 7.16 -17.46
N SER A 637 -19.79 7.51 -16.31
CA SER A 637 -20.55 7.97 -15.14
C SER A 637 -21.32 9.25 -15.46
N GLY A 638 -22.52 9.38 -14.93
CA GLY A 638 -23.41 10.51 -15.23
C GLY A 638 -23.85 10.58 -16.69
N GLN A 639 -23.69 9.49 -17.45
CA GLN A 639 -24.10 9.39 -18.86
C GLN A 639 -23.53 10.50 -19.76
N THR A 640 -22.32 10.99 -19.44
CA THR A 640 -21.70 12.07 -20.22
C THR A 640 -21.26 11.60 -21.60
N PRO A 641 -21.35 12.46 -22.64
CA PRO A 641 -20.97 12.08 -24.01
C PRO A 641 -19.46 12.19 -24.28
N TYR A 642 -18.64 12.48 -23.25
CA TYR A 642 -17.22 12.76 -23.42
C TYR A 642 -16.44 11.50 -23.80
N GLY A 643 -15.69 11.56 -24.88
CA GLY A 643 -14.91 10.44 -25.39
C GLY A 643 -15.73 9.36 -26.11
N VAL A 644 -17.05 9.50 -26.23
CA VAL A 644 -17.93 8.59 -26.97
C VAL A 644 -17.77 8.86 -28.47
N PHE A 645 -16.62 8.40 -29.04
CA PHE A 645 -16.27 8.67 -30.43
C PHE A 645 -16.86 7.59 -31.37
N THR A 646 -18.17 7.50 -31.38
CA THR A 646 -18.92 6.61 -32.29
C THR A 646 -20.32 7.12 -32.56
N ASP A 647 -20.81 6.89 -33.75
CA ASP A 647 -22.21 7.18 -34.13
C ASP A 647 -23.18 6.05 -33.72
N LYS A 648 -22.63 4.96 -33.15
CA LYS A 648 -23.39 3.75 -32.78
C LYS A 648 -23.07 3.34 -31.33
N PRO A 649 -23.38 4.19 -30.31
CA PRO A 649 -23.12 3.85 -28.92
C PRO A 649 -23.83 2.55 -28.51
N GLY A 650 -23.20 1.78 -27.60
CA GLY A 650 -23.70 0.47 -27.17
C GLY A 650 -23.29 -0.69 -28.07
N ARG A 651 -22.41 -0.47 -29.04
CA ARG A 651 -21.78 -1.50 -29.86
C ARG A 651 -20.29 -1.59 -29.52
N LEU A 652 -19.77 -2.78 -29.37
CA LEU A 652 -18.35 -2.98 -29.08
C LEU A 652 -17.54 -2.95 -30.40
N SER A 653 -16.90 -1.83 -30.66
CA SER A 653 -16.09 -1.58 -31.86
C SER A 653 -14.82 -0.80 -31.52
N ASN A 654 -13.86 -0.74 -32.44
CA ASN A 654 -12.63 0.06 -32.30
C ASN A 654 -12.82 1.54 -32.70
N ASP A 655 -14.04 2.01 -32.84
CA ASP A 655 -14.38 3.36 -33.28
C ASP A 655 -13.72 4.46 -32.45
N PHE A 656 -13.54 4.23 -31.14
CA PHE A 656 -12.85 5.18 -30.26
C PHE A 656 -11.47 5.55 -30.81
N PHE A 657 -10.66 4.56 -31.18
CA PHE A 657 -9.31 4.81 -31.70
C PHE A 657 -9.33 5.37 -33.12
N THR A 658 -10.17 4.82 -33.98
CA THR A 658 -10.29 5.29 -35.37
C THR A 658 -10.69 6.78 -35.41
N ASN A 659 -11.71 7.17 -34.63
CA ASN A 659 -12.20 8.54 -34.62
C ASN A 659 -11.30 9.50 -33.81
N LEU A 660 -10.59 9.00 -32.77
CA LEU A 660 -9.58 9.82 -32.05
C LEU A 660 -8.45 10.28 -32.98
N LEU A 661 -8.01 9.36 -33.87
CA LEU A 661 -6.86 9.58 -34.77
C LEU A 661 -7.26 10.19 -36.13
N ASP A 662 -8.57 10.41 -36.35
CA ASP A 662 -9.08 11.00 -37.59
C ASP A 662 -8.58 12.44 -37.78
N MET A 663 -7.75 12.63 -38.81
CA MET A 663 -7.15 13.93 -39.12
C MET A 663 -8.16 14.97 -39.65
N SER A 664 -9.37 14.57 -39.98
CA SER A 664 -10.46 15.50 -40.29
C SER A 664 -10.97 16.27 -39.07
N THR A 665 -10.62 15.84 -37.86
CA THR A 665 -11.04 16.47 -36.61
C THR A 665 -9.96 17.46 -36.12
N ASP A 666 -10.39 18.67 -35.79
CA ASP A 666 -9.58 19.73 -35.17
C ASP A 666 -9.96 19.90 -33.69
N TRP A 667 -9.04 19.56 -32.78
CA TRP A 667 -9.29 19.59 -31.35
C TRP A 667 -8.97 20.96 -30.75
N ARG A 668 -9.89 21.49 -29.97
CA ARG A 668 -9.76 22.79 -29.26
C ARG A 668 -10.23 22.63 -27.81
N LYS A 669 -9.63 23.45 -26.91
CA LYS A 669 -10.18 23.57 -25.55
C LYS A 669 -11.54 24.23 -25.61
N SER A 670 -12.53 23.67 -24.91
CA SER A 670 -13.83 24.31 -24.77
C SER A 670 -13.68 25.67 -24.08
N LYS A 671 -14.39 26.64 -24.58
CA LYS A 671 -14.45 28.00 -23.98
C LYS A 671 -15.41 28.03 -22.79
N GLU A 672 -16.39 27.11 -22.77
CA GLU A 672 -17.48 27.10 -21.79
C GLU A 672 -17.24 26.13 -20.65
N LEU A 673 -16.57 25.01 -20.92
CA LEU A 673 -16.43 23.90 -20.00
C LEU A 673 -14.94 23.61 -19.70
N ALA A 674 -14.50 23.95 -18.49
CA ALA A 674 -13.14 23.71 -18.05
C ALA A 674 -12.83 22.20 -18.05
N GLY A 675 -11.68 21.80 -18.62
CA GLY A 675 -11.24 20.41 -18.71
C GLY A 675 -11.87 19.60 -19.85
N ILE A 676 -12.74 20.21 -20.65
CA ILE A 676 -13.35 19.61 -21.84
C ILE A 676 -12.68 20.15 -23.10
N TYR A 677 -12.60 19.28 -24.10
CA TYR A 677 -12.08 19.55 -25.43
C TYR A 677 -13.20 19.29 -26.46
N GLU A 678 -13.21 20.08 -27.50
CA GLU A 678 -14.19 20.04 -28.57
C GLU A 678 -13.49 19.73 -29.88
N GLY A 679 -13.93 18.67 -30.56
CA GLY A 679 -13.44 18.25 -31.88
C GLY A 679 -14.37 18.75 -32.96
N PHE A 680 -13.85 19.58 -33.85
CA PHE A 680 -14.60 20.17 -34.97
C PHE A 680 -14.17 19.53 -36.28
N ASP A 681 -15.11 19.24 -37.15
CA ASP A 681 -14.83 18.86 -38.54
C ASP A 681 -14.11 20.01 -39.25
N ARG A 682 -12.93 19.74 -39.83
CA ARG A 682 -12.07 20.77 -40.46
C ARG A 682 -12.70 21.42 -41.69
N LYS A 683 -13.61 20.71 -42.39
CA LYS A 683 -14.24 21.21 -43.62
C LYS A 683 -15.48 22.03 -43.31
N SER A 684 -16.37 21.49 -42.48
CA SER A 684 -17.65 22.12 -42.18
C SER A 684 -17.58 23.08 -40.99
N GLY A 685 -16.56 22.95 -40.11
CA GLY A 685 -16.49 23.73 -38.86
C GLY A 685 -17.51 23.27 -37.80
N GLN A 686 -18.24 22.20 -38.04
CA GLN A 686 -19.25 21.69 -37.11
C GLN A 686 -18.60 20.89 -35.98
N LEU A 687 -19.19 21.03 -34.76
CA LEU A 687 -18.79 20.22 -33.62
C LEU A 687 -19.13 18.73 -33.89
N LYS A 688 -18.14 17.85 -33.81
CA LYS A 688 -18.26 16.42 -34.04
C LYS A 688 -18.19 15.64 -32.75
N TRP A 689 -17.20 15.94 -31.89
CA TRP A 689 -16.93 15.21 -30.65
C TRP A 689 -16.67 16.14 -29.47
N LYS A 690 -16.92 15.65 -28.25
CA LYS A 690 -16.42 16.22 -27.00
C LYS A 690 -15.55 15.20 -26.26
N ALA A 691 -14.49 15.65 -25.62
CA ALA A 691 -13.53 14.80 -24.95
C ALA A 691 -13.04 15.38 -23.62
N THR A 692 -12.49 14.55 -22.76
CA THR A 692 -11.67 14.95 -21.63
C THR A 692 -10.17 14.74 -21.94
N SER A 693 -9.29 15.13 -21.01
CA SER A 693 -7.87 14.83 -21.15
C SER A 693 -7.56 13.32 -21.09
N VAL A 694 -8.42 12.54 -20.44
CA VAL A 694 -8.32 11.05 -20.40
C VAL A 694 -8.50 10.46 -21.79
N ASP A 695 -9.36 11.05 -22.62
CA ASP A 695 -9.61 10.54 -23.95
C ASP A 695 -8.50 10.96 -24.91
N LEU A 696 -8.08 12.24 -24.87
CA LEU A 696 -7.09 12.78 -25.79
C LEU A 696 -5.67 12.34 -25.51
N ILE A 697 -5.35 11.88 -24.28
CA ILE A 697 -4.00 11.42 -23.96
C ILE A 697 -3.57 10.23 -24.83
N PHE A 698 -4.52 9.39 -25.30
CA PHE A 698 -4.26 8.27 -26.19
C PHE A 698 -3.81 8.72 -27.60
N GLY A 699 -4.10 9.94 -27.98
CA GLY A 699 -3.57 10.55 -29.21
C GLY A 699 -2.32 11.44 -28.99
N ALA A 700 -2.07 11.86 -27.73
CA ALA A 700 -1.05 12.87 -27.39
C ALA A 700 0.23 12.27 -26.80
N ASN A 701 0.14 11.24 -25.95
CA ASN A 701 1.30 10.53 -25.42
C ASN A 701 1.82 9.53 -26.46
N SER A 702 3.13 9.52 -26.73
CA SER A 702 3.71 8.71 -27.81
C SER A 702 3.50 7.20 -27.66
N GLU A 703 3.62 6.67 -26.43
CA GLU A 703 3.42 5.24 -26.16
C GLU A 703 1.92 4.86 -26.27
N LEU A 704 1.03 5.67 -25.69
CA LEU A 704 -0.40 5.45 -25.79
C LEU A 704 -0.89 5.60 -27.22
N ARG A 705 -0.31 6.55 -27.98
CA ARG A 705 -0.62 6.75 -29.38
C ARG A 705 -0.22 5.53 -30.23
N ALA A 706 0.95 4.96 -30.00
CA ALA A 706 1.38 3.75 -30.70
C ALA A 706 0.39 2.59 -30.48
N VAL A 707 -0.13 2.42 -29.27
CA VAL A 707 -1.18 1.43 -28.96
C VAL A 707 -2.52 1.79 -29.62
N ALA A 708 -2.90 3.09 -29.60
CA ALA A 708 -4.11 3.56 -30.26
C ALA A 708 -4.08 3.36 -31.77
N GLU A 709 -2.93 3.64 -32.42
CA GLU A 709 -2.71 3.41 -33.85
C GLU A 709 -2.85 1.94 -34.21
N PHE A 710 -2.31 1.03 -33.38
CA PHE A 710 -2.47 -0.40 -33.56
C PHE A 710 -3.96 -0.81 -33.59
N TYR A 711 -4.73 -0.41 -32.57
CA TYR A 711 -6.16 -0.77 -32.49
C TYR A 711 -7.05 0.01 -33.47
N ALA A 712 -6.56 1.10 -34.07
CA ALA A 712 -7.28 1.85 -35.11
C ALA A 712 -7.18 1.22 -36.50
N THR A 713 -6.29 0.24 -36.71
CA THR A 713 -6.13 -0.41 -38.03
C THR A 713 -7.34 -1.26 -38.41
N ASP A 714 -7.56 -1.46 -39.72
CA ASP A 714 -8.72 -2.19 -40.21
C ASP A 714 -8.72 -3.68 -39.87
N ASP A 715 -7.56 -4.27 -39.72
CA ASP A 715 -7.36 -5.69 -39.36
C ASP A 715 -7.34 -5.93 -37.84
N ALA A 716 -7.32 -4.87 -37.02
CA ALA A 716 -7.33 -4.99 -35.57
C ALA A 716 -8.74 -5.06 -34.95
N LYS A 717 -9.82 -4.95 -35.71
CA LYS A 717 -11.21 -4.86 -35.19
C LYS A 717 -11.58 -6.05 -34.31
N GLU A 718 -11.37 -7.27 -34.78
CA GLU A 718 -11.66 -8.50 -34.04
C GLU A 718 -10.70 -8.66 -32.86
N LYS A 719 -9.42 -8.33 -33.05
CA LYS A 719 -8.43 -8.38 -32.00
C LYS A 719 -8.79 -7.40 -30.84
N PHE A 720 -9.24 -6.20 -31.17
CA PHE A 720 -9.72 -5.24 -30.17
C PHE A 720 -10.84 -5.84 -29.30
N VAL A 721 -11.85 -6.46 -29.92
CA VAL A 721 -12.97 -7.09 -29.21
C VAL A 721 -12.47 -8.20 -28.28
N ASN A 722 -11.60 -9.07 -28.78
CA ASN A 722 -11.04 -10.16 -28.00
C ASN A 722 -10.14 -9.67 -26.84
N ASP A 723 -9.32 -8.67 -27.08
CA ASP A 723 -8.44 -8.11 -26.04
C ASP A 723 -9.24 -7.33 -24.99
N PHE A 724 -10.30 -6.62 -25.38
CA PHE A 724 -11.24 -6.01 -24.45
C PHE A 724 -11.89 -7.06 -23.53
N VAL A 725 -12.37 -8.17 -24.08
CA VAL A 725 -12.97 -9.25 -23.29
C VAL A 725 -11.98 -9.84 -22.31
N LYS A 726 -10.75 -10.10 -22.74
CA LYS A 726 -9.68 -10.61 -21.84
C LYS A 726 -9.41 -9.65 -20.70
N ALA A 727 -9.27 -8.36 -20.98
CA ALA A 727 -9.03 -7.33 -19.98
C ALA A 727 -10.24 -7.16 -19.03
N TRP A 728 -11.47 -7.23 -19.57
CA TRP A 728 -12.70 -7.23 -18.78
C TRP A 728 -12.74 -8.40 -17.79
N VAL A 729 -12.54 -9.62 -18.27
CA VAL A 729 -12.55 -10.84 -17.44
C VAL A 729 -11.48 -10.76 -16.35
N LYS A 730 -10.30 -10.21 -16.67
CA LYS A 730 -9.24 -10.00 -15.69
C LYS A 730 -9.72 -9.10 -14.53
N VAL A 731 -10.41 -8.00 -14.82
CA VAL A 731 -10.95 -7.11 -13.79
C VAL A 731 -12.09 -7.76 -13.00
N MET A 732 -13.02 -8.44 -13.70
CA MET A 732 -14.15 -9.12 -13.06
C MET A 732 -13.73 -10.26 -12.13
N ASN A 733 -12.58 -10.87 -12.36
CA ASN A 733 -12.04 -11.99 -11.59
C ASN A 733 -10.84 -11.58 -10.68
N ALA A 734 -10.54 -10.29 -10.55
CA ALA A 734 -9.36 -9.84 -9.82
C ALA A 734 -9.31 -10.29 -8.36
N ASP A 735 -10.48 -10.44 -7.72
CA ASP A 735 -10.68 -10.88 -6.33
C ASP A 735 -11.02 -12.37 -6.19
N ARG A 736 -10.99 -13.16 -7.29
CA ARG A 736 -11.27 -14.60 -7.31
C ARG A 736 -9.99 -15.40 -7.08
N PHE A 737 -9.55 -15.44 -5.81
CA PHE A 737 -8.34 -16.17 -5.40
C PHE A 737 -8.51 -17.69 -5.45
N ASP A 738 -9.73 -18.18 -5.45
CA ASP A 738 -10.11 -19.58 -5.61
C ASP A 738 -9.82 -20.13 -7.01
N LEU A 739 -9.86 -19.27 -8.05
CA LEU A 739 -9.61 -19.68 -9.44
C LEU A 739 -8.12 -19.84 -9.79
N LYS A 740 -7.21 -19.33 -8.96
CA LYS A 740 -5.76 -19.38 -9.22
C LYS A 740 -5.15 -20.78 -9.24
N ASN A 741 -5.86 -21.77 -8.70
CA ASN A 741 -5.43 -23.17 -8.68
C ASN A 741 -5.97 -23.99 -9.85
N GLU A 742 -6.84 -23.45 -10.68
CA GLU A 742 -7.26 -24.12 -11.91
C GLU A 742 -6.28 -23.76 -13.05
N LYS A 743 -5.65 -24.79 -13.64
CA LYS A 743 -4.90 -24.62 -14.90
C LYS A 743 -5.80 -23.92 -15.91
N PRO A 744 -5.32 -22.93 -16.69
CA PRO A 744 -6.12 -22.39 -17.76
C PRO A 744 -6.54 -23.56 -18.65
N ARG A 745 -7.83 -23.81 -18.76
CA ARG A 745 -8.36 -24.72 -19.77
C ARG A 745 -8.06 -24.07 -21.11
N VAL A 746 -7.13 -24.69 -21.85
CA VAL A 746 -6.69 -24.30 -23.20
C VAL A 746 -7.87 -24.43 -24.16
#